data_7e7faad435114bcc97e977315969919e
#
_entry.id   7e7faad435114bcc97e977315969919e
#
_cell.length_a   1.000
_cell.length_b   1.000
_cell.length_c   1.000
_cell.angle_alpha   90.00
_cell.angle_beta   90.00
_cell.angle_gamma   90.00
#
_symmetry.space_group_name_H-M   'P 1'
#
loop_
_entity.id
_entity.type
_entity.pdbx_description
1 polymer ?
#
loop_
_entity_poly.entity_id
_entity_poly.type
_entity_poly.pdbx_seq_one_letter_code
_entity_poly.pdbx_strand_id
1 'polypeptide(L)'
;MAKTFNDPLFASAWYLVNTGQRGGTSRLDINVLSAWDSYTGKGVVIAVNDDGMDLTHPALIANLLTNLVYDGVRGTVGQGFVGADNSHGTVVGSVVGMAGNDGIGGVGVAYEAKIVPGLAIATGVNTANLFLANLAAGAAVSVNSWGQDPAFAENFGASGSSADQAWAAALSRAAGEARNGLGMVIEVSGGNERGNKADTALSNFTGNKLTIAVGAITETGAPADYSTPGASLLVSAPGGVGGAANSDDTGFGIVSADVQGTAGYNTTAGAGGDYTFQNQGTSYSGPMVGGAAALMLQANPNLGFRDVSTILALTARKVDVSNASWVQTNTTDWNLGSMHFSRDFGYGLLDVSAAVRLAESWTASAGTLSNWVSAQGVSAAASAVIPDNSPAGLTVTASVSDNIRIERMEFDLNLSAASPSQLSATITSPGGTVVTLFDQPLTRNLVSGAPDMTSPESAWPDTFTIGSTAFLGETSAGNWTLQLVDKVTGVTATYNSLTVRAWGSSITTDSQYVLTDEFGGLATNPTLTDTVGIDTINAAALSKAVRLDLVGGNKSSAGAGDFTIASGSTIENAIGGLVNDTLIGNAANNSLRGNGGNDTISGGTGNDTIDGGTGIDTASYTGSRAGFTLTKTAAGFNLVDTVGLEGTDALSTVERIKFADGGIALDVAATQAAGQAQLLLGAVLGKNLLATKQPILGAVIGLIDGGTYSLQVLAGALMRLDIWGILANGGNATATSTQIANYLLTTVNGAVPDSTTLASAVTALNTELDFASQGGFLWNLAQSSANQQQVGLVGLASTGLAYTV
;
A
#
# COMPACT_ATOMS: atom_id res chain seq x y z
N MET A 1 4.58 7.22 17.35
CA MET A 1 3.39 7.03 18.25
C MET A 1 2.22 6.75 17.32
N ALA A 2 1.36 5.77 17.65
CA ALA A 2 0.17 5.50 16.84
C ALA A 2 -0.65 6.79 16.69
N LYS A 3 -1.06 7.10 15.45
CA LYS A 3 -1.87 8.27 15.14
C LYS A 3 -3.20 8.17 15.87
N THR A 4 -3.58 9.20 16.59
CA THR A 4 -4.85 9.29 17.31
C THR A 4 -5.74 10.31 16.62
N PHE A 5 -7.02 9.97 16.49
CA PHE A 5 -8.03 10.84 15.89
C PHE A 5 -8.93 11.38 16.99
N ASN A 6 -9.38 12.64 16.83
CA ASN A 6 -10.31 13.27 17.77
C ASN A 6 -11.78 13.08 17.37
N ASP A 7 -12.02 12.35 16.29
CA ASP A 7 -13.36 12.10 15.72
C ASP A 7 -14.09 11.06 16.56
N PRO A 8 -15.30 11.36 17.07
CA PRO A 8 -15.95 10.57 18.11
C PRO A 8 -16.31 9.13 17.68
N LEU A 9 -16.53 8.87 16.40
CA LEU A 9 -16.90 7.56 15.88
C LEU A 9 -15.70 6.70 15.44
N PHE A 10 -14.47 7.24 15.47
CA PHE A 10 -13.29 6.49 15.04
C PHE A 10 -13.10 5.18 15.82
N ALA A 11 -13.33 5.20 17.13
CA ALA A 11 -13.20 4.02 17.99
C ALA A 11 -14.20 2.89 17.62
N SER A 12 -15.32 3.21 16.97
CA SER A 12 -16.33 2.25 16.51
C SER A 12 -16.04 1.70 15.12
N ALA A 13 -15.12 2.29 14.39
CA ALA A 13 -14.76 1.89 13.02
C ALA A 13 -13.79 0.69 13.03
N TRP A 14 -14.31 -0.48 13.39
CA TRP A 14 -13.54 -1.73 13.50
C TRP A 14 -12.85 -2.12 12.19
N TYR A 15 -13.42 -1.77 11.06
CA TYR A 15 -12.88 -2.03 9.73
C TYR A 15 -11.58 -1.25 9.44
N LEU A 16 -11.35 -0.14 10.14
CA LEU A 16 -10.11 0.64 10.11
C LEU A 16 -9.10 0.12 11.14
N VAL A 17 -9.58 -0.22 12.35
CA VAL A 17 -8.75 -0.69 13.47
C VAL A 17 -9.51 -1.73 14.27
N ASN A 18 -9.19 -3.00 14.08
CA ASN A 18 -9.78 -4.11 14.82
C ASN A 18 -8.87 -4.57 15.96
N THR A 19 -9.20 -4.19 17.19
CA THR A 19 -8.50 -4.62 18.41
C THR A 19 -9.12 -5.84 19.07
N GLY A 20 -10.14 -6.47 18.43
CA GLY A 20 -10.97 -7.52 19.01
C GLY A 20 -12.18 -6.96 19.75
N GLN A 21 -12.51 -5.68 19.59
CA GLN A 21 -13.71 -5.06 20.13
C GLN A 21 -14.96 -5.86 19.70
N ARG A 22 -15.94 -5.92 20.58
CA ARG A 22 -17.23 -6.61 20.36
C ARG A 22 -17.12 -8.11 20.05
N GLY A 23 -15.93 -8.75 20.23
CA GLY A 23 -15.73 -10.17 19.94
C GLY A 23 -15.22 -10.48 18.53
N GLY A 24 -14.87 -9.46 17.72
CA GLY A 24 -14.18 -9.64 16.44
C GLY A 24 -12.76 -10.20 16.61
N THR A 25 -12.20 -10.68 15.53
CA THR A 25 -10.81 -11.17 15.53
C THR A 25 -9.85 -9.99 15.35
N SER A 26 -9.00 -9.72 16.35
CA SER A 26 -8.03 -8.64 16.29
C SER A 26 -7.19 -8.68 15.02
N ARG A 27 -6.93 -7.51 14.42
CA ARG A 27 -6.16 -7.31 13.19
C ARG A 27 -6.84 -7.81 11.90
N LEU A 28 -8.11 -8.21 11.95
CA LEU A 28 -8.94 -8.40 10.77
C LEU A 28 -9.63 -7.07 10.41
N ASP A 29 -8.82 -6.13 9.95
CA ASP A 29 -9.15 -4.80 9.44
C ASP A 29 -8.31 -4.53 8.19
N ILE A 30 -8.44 -3.37 7.58
CA ILE A 30 -7.69 -2.99 6.38
C ILE A 30 -6.24 -2.56 6.64
N ASN A 31 -5.73 -2.64 7.88
CA ASN A 31 -4.36 -2.29 8.26
C ASN A 31 -3.90 -0.90 7.77
N VAL A 32 -4.68 0.16 8.02
CA VAL A 32 -4.45 1.48 7.42
C VAL A 32 -3.54 2.40 8.25
N LEU A 33 -3.37 2.14 9.56
CA LEU A 33 -2.78 3.12 10.50
C LEU A 33 -1.38 3.58 10.11
N SER A 34 -0.47 2.69 9.74
CA SER A 34 0.90 3.08 9.38
C SER A 34 0.98 3.80 8.04
N ALA A 35 0.05 3.55 7.11
CA ALA A 35 -0.05 4.33 5.89
C ALA A 35 -0.43 5.79 6.18
N TRP A 36 -1.28 6.02 7.16
CA TRP A 36 -1.70 7.36 7.57
C TRP A 36 -0.62 8.20 8.26
N ASP A 37 0.50 7.61 8.66
CA ASP A 37 1.64 8.38 9.16
C ASP A 37 2.20 9.33 8.08
N SER A 38 2.05 8.97 6.79
CA SER A 38 2.58 9.73 5.67
C SER A 38 1.53 10.15 4.63
N TYR A 39 0.42 9.40 4.48
CA TYR A 39 -0.53 9.58 3.39
C TYR A 39 -1.97 9.64 3.90
N THR A 40 -2.75 10.56 3.33
CA THR A 40 -4.12 10.89 3.75
C THR A 40 -5.10 10.93 2.58
N GLY A 41 -4.61 10.66 1.37
CA GLY A 41 -5.33 10.86 0.10
C GLY A 41 -5.27 12.29 -0.43
N LYS A 42 -4.52 13.17 0.22
CA LYS A 42 -4.41 14.59 -0.16
C LYS A 42 -3.93 14.77 -1.59
N GLY A 43 -4.64 15.60 -2.35
CA GLY A 43 -4.33 15.88 -3.74
C GLY A 43 -4.94 14.88 -4.74
N VAL A 44 -5.59 13.81 -4.27
CA VAL A 44 -6.28 12.84 -5.11
C VAL A 44 -7.77 13.17 -5.19
N VAL A 45 -8.35 13.06 -6.37
CA VAL A 45 -9.79 13.24 -6.63
C VAL A 45 -10.42 11.87 -6.84
N ILE A 46 -11.49 11.58 -6.08
CA ILE A 46 -12.25 10.34 -6.13
C ILE A 46 -13.67 10.67 -6.61
N ALA A 47 -14.12 10.03 -7.68
CA ALA A 47 -15.53 10.06 -8.05
C ALA A 47 -16.29 8.97 -7.27
N VAL A 48 -17.38 9.32 -6.62
CA VAL A 48 -18.29 8.39 -5.95
C VAL A 48 -19.61 8.40 -6.73
N ASN A 49 -19.84 7.34 -7.47
CA ASN A 49 -21.02 7.19 -8.34
C ASN A 49 -22.05 6.31 -7.61
N ASP A 50 -23.19 6.90 -7.20
CA ASP A 50 -24.14 6.21 -6.34
C ASP A 50 -25.58 6.74 -6.52
N ASP A 51 -26.45 6.62 -5.52
CA ASP A 51 -27.82 7.17 -5.51
C ASP A 51 -27.89 8.69 -5.25
N GLY A 52 -26.75 9.35 -5.22
CA GLY A 52 -26.56 10.74 -4.85
C GLY A 52 -25.72 10.84 -3.58
N MET A 53 -25.76 11.99 -2.89
CA MET A 53 -25.03 12.22 -1.64
C MET A 53 -25.60 13.44 -0.93
N ASP A 54 -25.61 13.45 0.41
CA ASP A 54 -25.89 14.67 1.18
C ASP A 54 -24.72 15.66 1.05
N LEU A 55 -24.90 16.66 0.19
CA LEU A 55 -23.89 17.66 -0.15
C LEU A 55 -23.64 18.67 0.99
N THR A 56 -24.41 18.58 2.08
CA THR A 56 -24.35 19.51 3.23
C THR A 56 -23.86 18.84 4.51
N HIS A 57 -23.64 17.51 4.48
CA HIS A 57 -23.28 16.75 5.66
C HIS A 57 -21.96 17.25 6.28
N PRO A 58 -21.94 17.64 7.58
CA PRO A 58 -20.77 18.28 8.23
C PRO A 58 -19.47 17.47 8.12
N ALA A 59 -19.55 16.13 8.22
CA ALA A 59 -18.37 15.26 8.16
C ALA A 59 -17.86 15.03 6.72
N LEU A 60 -18.59 15.46 5.70
CA LEU A 60 -18.22 15.26 4.28
C LEU A 60 -17.87 16.56 3.56
N ILE A 61 -18.55 17.64 3.87
CA ILE A 61 -18.52 18.89 3.07
C ILE A 61 -17.10 19.45 2.85
N ALA A 62 -16.20 19.24 3.80
CA ALA A 62 -14.80 19.68 3.69
C ALA A 62 -14.06 19.02 2.50
N ASN A 63 -14.48 17.82 2.12
CA ASN A 63 -13.88 17.04 1.03
C ASN A 63 -14.70 17.03 -0.26
N LEU A 64 -15.95 17.54 -0.26
CA LEU A 64 -16.81 17.52 -1.43
C LEU A 64 -16.44 18.63 -2.44
N LEU A 65 -16.35 18.26 -3.71
CA LEU A 65 -16.26 19.17 -4.84
C LEU A 65 -17.69 19.43 -5.41
N THR A 66 -18.48 20.19 -4.68
CA THR A 66 -19.92 20.39 -4.97
C THR A 66 -20.16 21.09 -6.31
N ASN A 67 -19.19 21.83 -6.82
CA ASN A 67 -19.25 22.46 -8.16
C ASN A 67 -19.02 21.46 -9.31
N LEU A 68 -18.58 20.22 -9.01
CA LEU A 68 -18.34 19.14 -9.99
C LEU A 68 -19.33 17.99 -9.86
N VAL A 69 -20.31 18.08 -8.96
CA VAL A 69 -21.39 17.09 -8.82
C VAL A 69 -22.01 16.79 -10.19
N TYR A 70 -22.15 15.50 -10.53
CA TYR A 70 -22.77 15.08 -11.79
C TYR A 70 -24.13 14.42 -11.55
N ASP A 71 -25.18 15.03 -12.08
CA ASP A 71 -26.52 14.43 -12.12
C ASP A 71 -26.66 13.57 -13.38
N GLY A 72 -26.57 12.25 -13.22
CA GLY A 72 -26.61 11.30 -14.34
C GLY A 72 -27.97 11.22 -15.06
N VAL A 73 -29.05 11.63 -14.42
CA VAL A 73 -30.39 11.68 -15.03
C VAL A 73 -30.53 12.89 -15.95
N ARG A 74 -30.09 14.08 -15.50
CA ARG A 74 -30.12 15.32 -16.28
C ARG A 74 -28.92 15.47 -17.22
N GLY A 75 -27.85 14.79 -16.98
CA GLY A 75 -26.57 14.98 -17.68
C GLY A 75 -25.92 16.34 -17.38
N THR A 76 -26.09 16.87 -16.16
CA THR A 76 -25.62 18.21 -15.77
C THR A 76 -24.58 18.17 -14.67
N VAL A 77 -23.67 19.17 -14.68
CA VAL A 77 -22.59 19.35 -13.68
C VAL A 77 -22.92 20.52 -12.76
N GLY A 78 -22.64 20.37 -11.46
CA GLY A 78 -22.66 21.46 -10.47
C GLY A 78 -24.06 21.96 -10.05
N GLN A 79 -25.13 21.21 -10.32
CA GLN A 79 -26.50 21.63 -10.02
C GLN A 79 -27.18 20.85 -8.89
N GLY A 80 -26.46 19.95 -8.23
CA GLY A 80 -27.02 19.02 -7.26
C GLY A 80 -27.89 17.95 -7.91
N PHE A 81 -28.48 17.07 -7.10
CA PHE A 81 -29.28 15.95 -7.57
C PHE A 81 -30.78 16.26 -7.56
N VAL A 82 -31.57 15.62 -8.42
CA VAL A 82 -33.01 15.67 -8.41
C VAL A 82 -33.58 14.25 -8.34
N GLY A 83 -34.41 14.07 -7.32
CA GLY A 83 -35.09 12.77 -7.10
C GLY A 83 -34.14 11.66 -6.63
N ALA A 84 -32.95 12.05 -6.14
CA ALA A 84 -32.01 11.13 -5.53
C ALA A 84 -32.46 10.79 -4.10
N ASP A 85 -32.21 9.55 -3.68
CA ASP A 85 -32.37 9.10 -2.28
C ASP A 85 -31.27 9.67 -1.41
N ASN A 86 -30.02 9.67 -1.92
CA ASN A 86 -28.79 10.10 -1.28
C ASN A 86 -28.31 9.25 -0.10
N SER A 87 -29.09 8.31 0.40
CA SER A 87 -28.74 7.59 1.63
C SER A 87 -27.53 6.68 1.44
N HIS A 88 -27.55 5.85 0.40
CA HIS A 88 -26.50 4.89 0.14
C HIS A 88 -25.17 5.60 -0.26
N GLY A 89 -25.22 6.57 -1.16
CA GLY A 89 -24.04 7.29 -1.59
C GLY A 89 -23.43 8.21 -0.52
N THR A 90 -24.22 8.69 0.46
CA THR A 90 -23.68 9.39 1.63
C THR A 90 -22.85 8.45 2.49
N VAL A 91 -23.34 7.23 2.74
CA VAL A 91 -22.58 6.19 3.45
C VAL A 91 -21.29 5.84 2.69
N VAL A 92 -21.40 5.50 1.39
CA VAL A 92 -20.25 5.12 0.53
C VAL A 92 -19.20 6.24 0.50
N GLY A 93 -19.63 7.49 0.29
CA GLY A 93 -18.74 8.64 0.30
C GLY A 93 -18.03 8.86 1.64
N SER A 94 -18.72 8.54 2.75
CA SER A 94 -18.12 8.66 4.08
C SER A 94 -17.09 7.58 4.35
N VAL A 95 -17.29 6.35 3.91
CA VAL A 95 -16.30 5.26 4.06
C VAL A 95 -15.02 5.61 3.29
N VAL A 96 -15.13 6.14 2.09
CA VAL A 96 -13.93 6.48 1.29
C VAL A 96 -13.22 7.73 1.79
N GLY A 97 -13.96 8.79 2.19
CA GLY A 97 -13.32 10.09 2.39
C GLY A 97 -14.01 11.04 3.38
N MET A 98 -14.65 10.52 4.43
CA MET A 98 -15.08 11.35 5.56
C MET A 98 -13.86 12.09 6.12
N ALA A 99 -13.99 13.41 6.37
CA ALA A 99 -12.90 14.22 6.88
C ALA A 99 -12.45 13.72 8.26
N GLY A 100 -11.15 13.72 8.51
CA GLY A 100 -10.60 13.24 9.77
C GLY A 100 -9.85 14.31 10.56
N ASN A 101 -9.78 14.15 11.89
CA ASN A 101 -9.17 15.09 12.84
C ASN A 101 -9.87 16.46 12.91
N ASP A 102 -11.15 16.50 12.67
CA ASP A 102 -11.96 17.72 12.79
C ASP A 102 -12.94 17.67 13.98
N GLY A 103 -12.98 16.55 14.70
CA GLY A 103 -13.86 16.33 15.88
C GLY A 103 -15.29 16.00 15.47
N ILE A 104 -15.57 15.65 14.22
CA ILE A 104 -16.90 15.42 13.68
C ILE A 104 -17.00 14.02 13.06
N GLY A 105 -17.97 13.22 13.52
CA GLY A 105 -18.22 11.90 12.91
C GLY A 105 -17.07 10.92 13.13
N GLY A 106 -16.64 10.28 12.05
CA GLY A 106 -15.55 9.30 11.99
C GLY A 106 -14.45 9.72 11.02
N VAL A 107 -13.78 8.72 10.42
CA VAL A 107 -12.65 8.95 9.52
C VAL A 107 -12.83 8.06 8.28
N GLY A 108 -12.73 8.62 7.09
CA GLY A 108 -12.68 7.87 5.82
C GLY A 108 -11.27 7.34 5.55
N VAL A 109 -11.16 6.32 4.70
CA VAL A 109 -9.85 5.71 4.38
C VAL A 109 -8.88 6.74 3.79
N ALA A 110 -9.35 7.62 2.90
CA ALA A 110 -8.59 8.71 2.30
C ALA A 110 -9.16 10.06 2.75
N TYR A 111 -9.06 10.35 4.03
CA TYR A 111 -9.78 11.43 4.74
C TYR A 111 -9.42 12.87 4.33
N GLU A 112 -8.40 13.09 3.50
CA GLU A 112 -8.09 14.39 2.86
C GLU A 112 -8.23 14.37 1.33
N ALA A 113 -8.68 13.23 0.74
CA ALA A 113 -9.01 13.18 -0.68
C ALA A 113 -10.21 14.07 -1.00
N LYS A 114 -10.33 14.49 -2.25
CA LYS A 114 -11.50 15.25 -2.72
C LYS A 114 -12.49 14.34 -3.43
N ILE A 115 -13.76 14.50 -3.14
CA ILE A 115 -14.86 13.67 -3.64
C ILE A 115 -15.67 14.45 -4.67
N VAL A 116 -15.88 13.84 -5.83
CA VAL A 116 -16.85 14.26 -6.85
C VAL A 116 -18.05 13.32 -6.77
N PRO A 117 -19.20 13.75 -6.21
CA PRO A 117 -20.40 12.93 -6.18
C PRO A 117 -21.06 12.81 -7.56
N GLY A 118 -21.51 11.58 -7.92
CA GLY A 118 -22.22 11.28 -9.15
C GLY A 118 -23.51 10.52 -8.89
N LEU A 119 -24.64 10.95 -9.48
CA LEU A 119 -25.88 10.21 -9.44
C LEU A 119 -25.86 9.12 -10.53
N ALA A 120 -25.68 7.88 -10.09
CA ALA A 120 -25.61 6.68 -10.93
C ALA A 120 -26.82 5.76 -10.79
N ILE A 121 -27.41 5.68 -9.58
CA ILE A 121 -28.50 4.77 -9.26
C ILE A 121 -29.82 5.52 -9.33
N ALA A 122 -30.33 5.69 -10.55
CA ALA A 122 -31.66 6.27 -10.81
C ALA A 122 -32.12 5.86 -12.20
N THR A 123 -33.45 5.86 -12.41
CA THR A 123 -33.99 5.57 -13.73
C THR A 123 -33.60 6.63 -14.74
N GLY A 124 -33.10 6.20 -15.89
CA GLY A 124 -32.74 7.09 -17.00
C GLY A 124 -31.27 7.62 -16.97
N VAL A 125 -30.44 7.16 -16.04
CA VAL A 125 -29.02 7.47 -16.00
C VAL A 125 -28.34 6.92 -17.26
N ASN A 126 -27.46 7.74 -17.86
CA ASN A 126 -26.55 7.30 -18.90
C ASN A 126 -25.17 7.00 -18.27
N THR A 127 -24.89 5.73 -18.04
CA THR A 127 -23.68 5.25 -17.37
C THR A 127 -22.41 5.63 -18.13
N ALA A 128 -22.42 5.64 -19.46
CA ALA A 128 -21.27 6.08 -20.26
C ALA A 128 -20.92 7.55 -19.97
N ASN A 129 -21.93 8.42 -19.93
CA ASN A 129 -21.72 9.84 -19.63
C ASN A 129 -21.20 10.08 -18.21
N LEU A 130 -21.58 9.22 -17.25
CA LEU A 130 -21.08 9.27 -15.87
C LEU A 130 -19.55 9.11 -15.83
N PHE A 131 -19.00 8.08 -16.48
CA PHE A 131 -17.55 7.88 -16.52
C PHE A 131 -16.83 8.97 -17.30
N LEU A 132 -17.44 9.54 -18.34
CA LEU A 132 -16.91 10.69 -19.06
C LEU A 132 -16.93 11.97 -18.21
N ALA A 133 -17.92 12.14 -17.34
CA ALA A 133 -17.97 13.25 -16.39
C ALA A 133 -16.90 13.10 -15.30
N ASN A 134 -16.68 11.88 -14.79
CA ASN A 134 -15.58 11.58 -13.86
C ASN A 134 -14.21 11.92 -14.45
N LEU A 135 -14.00 11.53 -15.72
CA LEU A 135 -12.79 11.87 -16.47
C LEU A 135 -12.63 13.40 -16.60
N ALA A 136 -13.69 14.11 -16.96
CA ALA A 136 -13.68 15.57 -17.09
C ALA A 136 -13.45 16.28 -15.74
N ALA A 137 -13.91 15.71 -14.63
CA ALA A 137 -13.68 16.21 -13.28
C ALA A 137 -12.25 15.95 -12.77
N GLY A 138 -11.42 15.20 -13.52
CA GLY A 138 -10.05 14.85 -13.13
C GLY A 138 -9.98 13.76 -12.07
N ALA A 139 -11.00 12.92 -11.96
CA ALA A 139 -10.98 11.81 -11.00
C ALA A 139 -9.85 10.82 -11.32
N ALA A 140 -9.07 10.50 -10.29
CA ALA A 140 -8.02 9.49 -10.36
C ALA A 140 -8.54 8.10 -9.98
N VAL A 141 -9.59 8.06 -9.16
CA VAL A 141 -10.26 6.85 -8.69
C VAL A 141 -11.77 7.03 -8.93
N SER A 142 -12.45 5.96 -9.33
CA SER A 142 -13.91 5.89 -9.43
C SER A 142 -14.41 4.77 -8.53
N VAL A 143 -15.29 5.08 -7.58
CA VAL A 143 -15.93 4.16 -6.64
C VAL A 143 -17.35 3.92 -7.10
N ASN A 144 -17.73 2.64 -7.28
CA ASN A 144 -19.00 2.23 -7.86
C ASN A 144 -19.61 1.11 -7.00
N SER A 145 -20.40 1.50 -6.01
CA SER A 145 -21.03 0.58 -5.06
C SER A 145 -22.38 0.07 -5.53
N TRP A 146 -22.46 -0.33 -6.79
CA TRP A 146 -23.65 -0.82 -7.47
C TRP A 146 -23.28 -1.79 -8.58
N GLY A 147 -24.21 -2.58 -9.02
CA GLY A 147 -24.08 -3.54 -10.10
C GLY A 147 -25.44 -3.97 -10.59
N GLN A 148 -25.47 -4.85 -11.56
CA GLN A 148 -26.69 -5.41 -12.10
C GLN A 148 -26.72 -6.93 -11.90
N ASP A 149 -27.84 -7.42 -11.37
CA ASP A 149 -28.20 -8.82 -11.31
C ASP A 149 -29.43 -9.05 -12.19
N PRO A 150 -29.62 -10.17 -12.80
CA PRO A 150 -28.86 -11.43 -12.76
C PRO A 150 -27.66 -11.46 -13.71
N ALA A 151 -27.07 -12.64 -13.91
CA ALA A 151 -26.03 -12.87 -14.92
C ALA A 151 -26.47 -12.32 -16.29
N PHE A 152 -25.49 -11.77 -17.04
CA PHE A 152 -25.66 -11.20 -18.38
C PHE A 152 -26.50 -9.91 -18.44
N ALA A 153 -26.70 -9.22 -17.31
CA ALA A 153 -27.46 -7.96 -17.30
C ALA A 153 -26.82 -6.88 -18.17
N GLU A 154 -25.49 -6.86 -18.25
CA GLU A 154 -24.72 -6.07 -19.22
C GLU A 154 -23.81 -6.97 -20.08
N ASN A 155 -23.71 -6.63 -21.36
CA ASN A 155 -22.87 -7.33 -22.32
C ASN A 155 -22.04 -6.34 -23.13
N PHE A 156 -20.76 -6.23 -22.81
CA PHE A 156 -19.81 -5.35 -23.50
C PHE A 156 -19.23 -5.97 -24.79
N GLY A 157 -19.55 -7.23 -25.07
CA GLY A 157 -19.20 -7.89 -26.29
C GLY A 157 -19.94 -7.36 -27.54
N ALA A 158 -19.59 -7.87 -28.71
CA ALA A 158 -20.15 -7.40 -29.98
C ALA A 158 -21.68 -7.59 -30.12
N SER A 159 -22.28 -8.50 -29.34
CA SER A 159 -23.72 -8.75 -29.30
C SER A 159 -24.47 -7.89 -28.27
N GLY A 160 -23.76 -7.06 -27.49
CA GLY A 160 -24.35 -6.19 -26.49
C GLY A 160 -25.16 -5.02 -27.08
N SER A 161 -25.96 -4.37 -26.25
CA SER A 161 -26.73 -3.20 -26.66
C SER A 161 -25.82 -2.00 -27.01
N SER A 162 -26.38 -0.99 -27.72
CA SER A 162 -25.62 0.23 -27.99
C SER A 162 -25.26 1.00 -26.72
N ALA A 163 -26.03 0.86 -25.65
CA ALA A 163 -25.74 1.46 -24.33
C ALA A 163 -24.55 0.74 -23.67
N ASP A 164 -24.49 -0.59 -23.72
CA ASP A 164 -23.38 -1.39 -23.23
C ASP A 164 -22.09 -1.09 -23.98
N GLN A 165 -22.16 -0.96 -25.30
CA GLN A 165 -21.03 -0.58 -26.14
C GLN A 165 -20.51 0.83 -25.79
N ALA A 166 -21.40 1.79 -25.56
CA ALA A 166 -21.04 3.13 -25.17
C ALA A 166 -20.40 3.15 -23.77
N TRP A 167 -20.94 2.33 -22.83
CA TRP A 167 -20.37 2.18 -21.50
C TRP A 167 -18.96 1.57 -21.54
N ALA A 168 -18.76 0.47 -22.26
CA ALA A 168 -17.43 -0.13 -22.46
C ALA A 168 -16.42 0.85 -23.06
N ALA A 169 -16.85 1.67 -24.03
CA ALA A 169 -16.02 2.72 -24.62
C ALA A 169 -15.65 3.82 -23.58
N ALA A 170 -16.59 4.21 -22.73
CA ALA A 170 -16.35 5.20 -21.69
C ALA A 170 -15.36 4.67 -20.62
N LEU A 171 -15.45 3.40 -20.21
CA LEU A 171 -14.47 2.74 -19.32
C LEU A 171 -13.08 2.74 -19.95
N SER A 172 -12.98 2.39 -21.23
CA SER A 172 -11.71 2.40 -21.97
C SER A 172 -11.09 3.80 -22.03
N ARG A 173 -11.90 4.84 -22.22
CA ARG A 173 -11.44 6.22 -22.19
C ARG A 173 -10.97 6.64 -20.79
N ALA A 174 -11.71 6.29 -19.74
CA ALA A 174 -11.32 6.57 -18.36
C ALA A 174 -9.97 5.89 -18.03
N ALA A 175 -9.80 4.63 -18.41
CA ALA A 175 -8.56 3.88 -18.21
C ALA A 175 -7.40 4.35 -19.10
N GLY A 176 -7.67 4.99 -20.26
CA GLY A 176 -6.62 5.43 -21.19
C GLY A 176 -6.26 6.90 -21.09
N GLU A 177 -7.18 7.77 -20.70
CA GLU A 177 -7.01 9.22 -20.78
C GLU A 177 -6.81 9.90 -19.40
N ALA A 178 -7.34 9.33 -18.32
CA ALA A 178 -7.20 9.92 -16.99
C ALA A 178 -5.73 9.98 -16.55
N ARG A 179 -5.41 10.95 -15.68
CA ARG A 179 -4.06 11.10 -15.10
C ARG A 179 -2.95 11.15 -16.15
N ASN A 180 -3.20 11.86 -17.27
CA ASN A 180 -2.24 11.97 -18.40
C ASN A 180 -1.85 10.62 -19.02
N GLY A 181 -2.78 9.67 -19.10
CA GLY A 181 -2.55 8.35 -19.70
C GLY A 181 -2.20 7.24 -18.69
N LEU A 182 -2.00 7.56 -17.42
CA LEU A 182 -1.81 6.57 -16.35
C LEU A 182 -3.09 5.81 -16.03
N GLY A 183 -4.24 6.38 -16.37
CA GLY A 183 -5.55 5.77 -16.24
C GLY A 183 -6.25 6.01 -14.90
N MET A 184 -7.58 5.95 -14.93
CA MET A 184 -8.42 5.97 -13.74
C MET A 184 -8.47 4.58 -13.12
N VAL A 185 -8.31 4.48 -11.81
CA VAL A 185 -8.58 3.25 -11.07
C VAL A 185 -10.08 3.14 -10.87
N ILE A 186 -10.69 2.10 -11.42
CA ILE A 186 -12.16 1.91 -11.39
C ILE A 186 -12.47 0.74 -10.47
N GLU A 187 -12.92 1.04 -9.28
CA GLU A 187 -13.41 0.07 -8.31
C GLU A 187 -14.89 -0.24 -8.57
N VAL A 188 -15.30 -1.48 -8.34
CA VAL A 188 -16.70 -1.93 -8.38
C VAL A 188 -16.97 -2.95 -7.28
N SER A 189 -18.07 -2.77 -6.56
CA SER A 189 -18.51 -3.73 -5.54
C SER A 189 -18.95 -5.05 -6.18
N GLY A 190 -18.57 -6.19 -5.55
CA GLY A 190 -18.79 -7.52 -6.12
C GLY A 190 -20.24 -7.99 -6.14
N GLY A 191 -21.14 -7.36 -5.38
CA GLY A 191 -22.56 -7.73 -5.27
C GLY A 191 -22.89 -8.51 -4.00
N ASN A 192 -24.20 -8.61 -3.68
CA ASN A 192 -24.70 -9.13 -2.41
C ASN A 192 -25.64 -10.34 -2.58
N GLU A 193 -25.50 -11.07 -3.68
CA GLU A 193 -26.44 -12.10 -4.10
C GLU A 193 -25.89 -13.53 -4.04
N ARG A 194 -24.96 -13.81 -3.10
CA ARG A 194 -24.44 -15.17 -2.86
C ARG A 194 -25.54 -16.19 -2.64
N GLY A 195 -26.53 -15.86 -1.82
CA GLY A 195 -27.65 -16.74 -1.50
C GLY A 195 -28.47 -17.15 -2.73
N ASN A 196 -28.49 -16.31 -3.76
CA ASN A 196 -29.14 -16.53 -5.04
C ASN A 196 -28.21 -17.12 -6.11
N LYS A 197 -26.95 -17.45 -5.76
CA LYS A 197 -25.92 -17.97 -6.67
C LYS A 197 -25.51 -16.99 -7.79
N ALA A 198 -25.55 -15.69 -7.56
CA ALA A 198 -24.94 -14.74 -8.46
C ALA A 198 -23.41 -14.98 -8.55
N ASP A 199 -22.81 -14.53 -9.63
CA ASP A 199 -21.37 -14.73 -9.91
C ASP A 199 -20.76 -13.46 -10.52
N THR A 200 -19.74 -12.91 -9.91
CA THR A 200 -19.11 -11.65 -10.34
C THR A 200 -18.51 -11.75 -11.76
N ALA A 201 -18.11 -12.93 -12.21
CA ALA A 201 -17.52 -13.13 -13.52
C ALA A 201 -18.55 -13.11 -14.66
N LEU A 202 -19.86 -13.18 -14.32
CA LEU A 202 -20.96 -13.15 -15.28
C LEU A 202 -21.66 -11.79 -15.41
N SER A 203 -21.08 -10.75 -14.85
CA SER A 203 -21.34 -9.34 -15.15
C SER A 203 -20.14 -8.75 -15.88
N ASN A 204 -20.34 -8.05 -17.00
CA ASN A 204 -19.23 -7.44 -17.71
C ASN A 204 -18.72 -6.15 -17.05
N PHE A 205 -19.33 -5.67 -15.99
CA PHE A 205 -18.79 -4.58 -15.17
C PHE A 205 -17.85 -5.11 -14.09
N THR A 206 -18.28 -6.07 -13.26
CA THR A 206 -17.43 -6.71 -12.25
C THR A 206 -16.38 -7.66 -12.86
N GLY A 207 -16.67 -8.26 -14.00
CA GLY A 207 -15.75 -9.10 -14.78
C GLY A 207 -14.83 -8.34 -15.76
N ASN A 208 -14.90 -7.00 -15.82
CA ASN A 208 -14.11 -6.23 -16.76
C ASN A 208 -12.62 -6.21 -16.39
N LYS A 209 -11.75 -6.32 -17.38
CA LYS A 209 -10.30 -6.20 -17.16
C LYS A 209 -9.86 -4.81 -16.66
N LEU A 210 -10.66 -3.78 -16.87
CA LEU A 210 -10.38 -2.38 -16.49
C LEU A 210 -10.87 -2.06 -15.06
N THR A 211 -11.60 -2.97 -14.40
CA THR A 211 -12.19 -2.76 -13.09
C THR A 211 -11.55 -3.62 -12.00
N ILE A 212 -11.73 -3.20 -10.76
CA ILE A 212 -11.33 -3.92 -9.55
C ILE A 212 -12.60 -4.34 -8.83
N ALA A 213 -12.99 -5.61 -8.96
CA ALA A 213 -14.13 -6.15 -8.24
C ALA A 213 -13.75 -6.52 -6.81
N VAL A 214 -14.57 -6.10 -5.83
CA VAL A 214 -14.28 -6.19 -4.39
C VAL A 214 -15.32 -7.04 -3.68
N GLY A 215 -14.88 -8.10 -2.99
CA GLY A 215 -15.69 -8.93 -2.12
C GLY A 215 -15.78 -8.39 -0.68
N ALA A 216 -16.64 -9.01 0.13
CA ALA A 216 -16.86 -8.63 1.52
C ALA A 216 -16.51 -9.76 2.50
N ILE A 217 -15.80 -9.40 3.59
CA ILE A 217 -15.55 -10.28 4.73
C ILE A 217 -16.26 -9.80 6.00
N THR A 218 -16.45 -10.72 6.93
CA THR A 218 -16.93 -10.45 8.28
C THR A 218 -15.79 -10.03 9.22
N GLU A 219 -16.12 -9.62 10.43
CA GLU A 219 -15.18 -9.30 11.52
C GLU A 219 -14.35 -10.50 12.00
N THR A 220 -14.71 -11.70 11.59
CA THR A 220 -13.98 -12.95 11.88
C THR A 220 -13.13 -13.44 10.71
N GLY A 221 -13.17 -12.72 9.58
CA GLY A 221 -12.42 -13.04 8.38
C GLY A 221 -13.06 -14.07 7.46
N ALA A 222 -14.27 -14.55 7.77
CA ALA A 222 -15.05 -15.37 6.86
C ALA A 222 -15.63 -14.54 5.71
N PRO A 223 -15.95 -15.14 4.53
CA PRO A 223 -16.70 -14.40 3.52
C PRO A 223 -18.07 -14.02 4.09
N ALA A 224 -18.51 -12.79 3.85
CA ALA A 224 -19.86 -12.40 4.26
C ALA A 224 -20.90 -13.25 3.52
N ASP A 225 -21.98 -13.63 4.21
CA ASP A 225 -22.98 -14.56 3.71
C ASP A 225 -23.74 -14.06 2.47
N TYR A 226 -23.70 -12.75 2.25
CA TYR A 226 -24.26 -12.09 1.06
C TYR A 226 -23.24 -11.90 -0.07
N SER A 227 -21.91 -11.84 0.23
CA SER A 227 -20.89 -11.45 -0.74
C SER A 227 -20.84 -12.38 -1.95
N THR A 228 -21.16 -11.86 -3.14
CA THR A 228 -21.19 -12.61 -4.39
C THR A 228 -19.77 -13.14 -4.72
N PRO A 229 -19.57 -14.45 -4.90
CA PRO A 229 -18.30 -15.02 -5.29
C PRO A 229 -18.07 -14.88 -6.79
N GLY A 230 -16.83 -15.05 -7.24
CA GLY A 230 -16.53 -15.20 -8.66
C GLY A 230 -15.04 -15.15 -8.98
N ALA A 231 -14.69 -15.59 -10.19
CA ALA A 231 -13.31 -15.61 -10.68
C ALA A 231 -12.73 -14.22 -10.97
N SER A 232 -13.57 -13.19 -11.00
CA SER A 232 -13.18 -11.80 -11.28
C SER A 232 -12.89 -10.96 -10.03
N LEU A 233 -13.16 -11.46 -8.81
CA LEU A 233 -12.78 -10.76 -7.58
C LEU A 233 -11.28 -10.55 -7.52
N LEU A 234 -10.85 -9.33 -7.20
CA LEU A 234 -9.43 -9.06 -7.01
C LEU A 234 -9.04 -9.19 -5.54
N VAL A 235 -9.73 -8.49 -4.67
CA VAL A 235 -9.50 -8.48 -3.22
C VAL A 235 -10.84 -8.38 -2.49
N SER A 236 -10.80 -8.57 -1.18
CA SER A 236 -11.95 -8.34 -0.30
C SER A 236 -11.59 -7.33 0.79
N ALA A 237 -12.62 -6.66 1.34
CA ALA A 237 -12.47 -5.78 2.49
C ALA A 237 -13.63 -6.03 3.48
N PRO A 238 -13.59 -5.47 4.69
CA PRO A 238 -14.69 -5.57 5.63
C PRO A 238 -16.01 -5.06 5.04
N GLY A 239 -17.07 -5.87 5.08
CA GLY A 239 -18.36 -5.50 4.53
C GLY A 239 -19.47 -5.35 5.58
N GLY A 240 -19.15 -5.61 6.82
CA GLY A 240 -20.11 -5.60 7.93
C GLY A 240 -20.97 -6.85 8.00
N VAL A 241 -21.50 -7.08 9.18
CA VAL A 241 -22.53 -8.08 9.45
C VAL A 241 -23.70 -7.35 10.11
N GLY A 242 -24.86 -7.34 9.46
CA GLY A 242 -26.03 -6.61 9.96
C GLY A 242 -26.58 -7.21 11.23
N GLY A 243 -26.78 -6.37 12.23
CA GLY A 243 -27.53 -6.68 13.46
C GLY A 243 -28.91 -6.03 13.43
N ALA A 244 -29.86 -6.59 14.16
CA ALA A 244 -31.28 -6.17 14.12
C ALA A 244 -31.61 -4.86 14.84
N ALA A 245 -30.65 -4.07 15.31
CA ALA A 245 -30.90 -2.83 16.04
C ALA A 245 -29.91 -1.71 15.68
N ASN A 246 -30.44 -0.51 15.42
CA ASN A 246 -29.68 0.72 15.19
C ASN A 246 -28.98 1.23 16.47
N SER A 247 -28.08 0.41 17.05
CA SER A 247 -27.25 0.85 18.18
C SER A 247 -25.80 0.47 17.94
N ASP A 248 -24.92 1.37 18.30
CA ASP A 248 -23.46 1.21 18.27
C ASP A 248 -22.94 0.04 19.13
N ASP A 249 -23.84 -0.60 19.90
CA ASP A 249 -23.47 -1.66 20.88
C ASP A 249 -23.74 -3.10 20.38
N THR A 250 -24.37 -3.35 19.24
CA THR A 250 -24.95 -4.68 18.96
C THR A 250 -24.56 -5.33 17.64
N GLY A 251 -23.59 -4.81 16.85
CA GLY A 251 -23.22 -5.44 15.59
C GLY A 251 -21.88 -5.00 15.03
N PHE A 252 -21.43 -5.70 14.00
CA PHE A 252 -20.22 -5.38 13.24
C PHE A 252 -20.56 -4.66 11.93
N GLY A 253 -21.59 -3.80 11.94
CA GLY A 253 -21.90 -2.94 10.81
C GLY A 253 -20.78 -1.93 10.53
N ILE A 254 -20.76 -1.40 9.32
CA ILE A 254 -19.84 -0.33 8.92
C ILE A 254 -20.38 1.00 9.43
N VAL A 255 -19.60 1.67 10.26
CA VAL A 255 -19.92 3.00 10.83
C VAL A 255 -19.66 4.07 9.80
N SER A 256 -20.63 4.96 9.57
CA SER A 256 -20.57 5.96 8.50
C SER A 256 -21.43 7.19 8.79
N ALA A 257 -21.27 8.23 7.98
CA ALA A 257 -22.28 9.28 7.87
C ALA A 257 -23.57 8.74 7.26
N ASP A 258 -24.69 9.35 7.59
CA ASP A 258 -26.00 9.13 7.01
C ASP A 258 -26.59 10.46 6.53
N VAL A 259 -27.66 10.46 5.76
CA VAL A 259 -28.36 11.70 5.44
C VAL A 259 -28.85 12.37 6.71
N GLN A 260 -28.60 13.67 6.82
CA GLN A 260 -28.90 14.43 8.05
C GLN A 260 -30.36 14.31 8.48
N GLY A 261 -30.56 14.14 9.77
CA GLY A 261 -31.88 14.08 10.41
C GLY A 261 -32.54 12.71 10.31
N THR A 262 -33.77 12.65 9.75
CA THR A 262 -34.58 11.43 9.69
C THR A 262 -34.77 10.88 8.27
N ALA A 263 -34.01 11.41 7.31
CA ALA A 263 -34.19 11.07 5.89
C ALA A 263 -33.34 9.89 5.43
N GLY A 264 -32.31 9.49 6.21
CA GLY A 264 -31.41 8.39 5.89
C GLY A 264 -31.85 7.05 6.49
N TYR A 265 -30.89 6.12 6.57
CA TYR A 265 -31.10 4.79 7.19
C TYR A 265 -31.37 4.88 8.68
N ASN A 266 -30.77 5.83 9.37
CA ASN A 266 -31.01 6.10 10.79
C ASN A 266 -32.08 7.18 10.93
N THR A 267 -33.30 6.79 11.22
CA THR A 267 -34.45 7.70 11.36
C THR A 267 -34.55 8.41 12.71
N THR A 268 -33.50 8.40 13.53
CA THR A 268 -33.45 9.12 14.82
C THR A 268 -33.44 10.63 14.58
N ALA A 269 -34.27 11.37 15.30
CA ALA A 269 -34.35 12.81 15.14
C ALA A 269 -33.11 13.55 15.70
N GLY A 270 -32.69 14.62 15.01
CA GLY A 270 -31.53 15.46 15.37
C GLY A 270 -30.21 14.82 14.95
N ALA A 271 -29.10 15.31 15.50
CA ALA A 271 -27.75 14.87 15.15
C ALA A 271 -27.50 13.37 15.41
N GLY A 272 -28.35 12.69 16.18
CA GLY A 272 -28.31 11.24 16.34
C GLY A 272 -28.70 10.46 15.07
N GLY A 273 -29.41 11.09 14.12
CA GLY A 273 -29.77 10.53 12.84
C GLY A 273 -28.73 10.73 11.74
N ASP A 274 -27.74 11.58 11.98
CA ASP A 274 -26.73 11.96 10.97
C ASP A 274 -25.66 10.86 10.74
N TYR A 275 -25.72 9.75 11.49
CA TYR A 275 -24.76 8.64 11.42
C TYR A 275 -25.48 7.29 11.56
N THR A 276 -24.92 6.26 10.89
CA THR A 276 -25.44 4.88 10.96
C THR A 276 -24.34 3.90 11.32
N PHE A 277 -24.71 2.77 11.98
CA PHE A 277 -23.78 1.79 12.53
C PHE A 277 -24.06 0.36 12.02
N GLN A 278 -24.99 0.21 11.09
CA GLN A 278 -25.53 -1.11 10.72
C GLN A 278 -25.34 -1.47 9.25
N ASN A 279 -24.54 -0.69 8.55
CA ASN A 279 -24.35 -0.92 7.13
C ASN A 279 -23.63 -2.24 6.90
N GLN A 280 -24.18 -3.06 5.99
CA GLN A 280 -23.58 -4.29 5.50
C GLN A 280 -23.71 -4.36 3.98
N GLY A 281 -22.69 -4.89 3.33
CA GLY A 281 -22.69 -5.05 1.87
C GLY A 281 -21.30 -4.85 1.27
N THR A 282 -21.08 -5.42 0.09
CA THR A 282 -19.89 -5.11 -0.72
C THR A 282 -19.82 -3.63 -1.08
N SER A 283 -20.95 -2.93 -1.05
CA SER A 283 -21.05 -1.49 -1.21
C SER A 283 -20.15 -0.69 -0.25
N TYR A 284 -19.78 -1.28 0.88
CA TYR A 284 -18.93 -0.64 1.88
C TYR A 284 -17.50 -1.19 1.88
N SER A 285 -17.31 -2.39 1.34
CA SER A 285 -15.96 -2.96 1.08
C SER A 285 -15.26 -2.24 -0.08
N GLY A 286 -15.98 -1.98 -1.16
CA GLY A 286 -15.47 -1.31 -2.36
C GLY A 286 -14.83 0.04 -2.08
N PRO A 287 -15.53 1.00 -1.41
CA PRO A 287 -14.94 2.31 -1.11
C PRO A 287 -13.69 2.25 -0.22
N MET A 288 -13.48 1.20 0.57
CA MET A 288 -12.22 1.00 1.29
C MET A 288 -11.06 0.74 0.32
N VAL A 289 -11.29 -0.04 -0.73
CA VAL A 289 -10.30 -0.29 -1.79
C VAL A 289 -10.07 0.98 -2.63
N GLY A 290 -11.13 1.73 -2.94
CA GLY A 290 -11.01 3.03 -3.59
C GLY A 290 -10.18 4.03 -2.78
N GLY A 291 -10.40 4.08 -1.47
CA GLY A 291 -9.59 4.89 -0.55
C GLY A 291 -8.13 4.44 -0.48
N ALA A 292 -7.87 3.12 -0.42
CA ALA A 292 -6.52 2.57 -0.47
C ALA A 292 -5.80 2.94 -1.78
N ALA A 293 -6.48 2.86 -2.91
CA ALA A 293 -5.95 3.30 -4.20
C ALA A 293 -5.56 4.79 -4.17
N ALA A 294 -6.37 5.65 -3.53
CA ALA A 294 -6.03 7.07 -3.39
C ALA A 294 -4.78 7.29 -2.52
N LEU A 295 -4.59 6.54 -1.44
CA LEU A 295 -3.38 6.59 -0.63
C LEU A 295 -2.14 6.12 -1.42
N MET A 296 -2.26 5.05 -2.20
CA MET A 296 -1.20 4.56 -3.09
C MET A 296 -0.82 5.59 -4.15
N LEU A 297 -1.81 6.27 -4.75
CA LEU A 297 -1.60 7.31 -5.76
C LEU A 297 -1.00 8.59 -5.18
N GLN A 298 -1.25 8.89 -3.90
CA GLN A 298 -0.53 9.95 -3.20
C GLN A 298 0.93 9.55 -2.92
N ALA A 299 1.18 8.29 -2.54
CA ALA A 299 2.51 7.76 -2.27
C ALA A 299 3.37 7.71 -3.55
N ASN A 300 2.78 7.27 -4.66
CA ASN A 300 3.44 7.22 -5.97
C ASN A 300 2.47 7.65 -7.08
N PRO A 301 2.49 8.93 -7.47
CA PRO A 301 1.59 9.45 -8.50
C PRO A 301 1.88 8.93 -9.92
N ASN A 302 2.99 8.22 -10.12
CA ASN A 302 3.38 7.65 -11.40
C ASN A 302 2.83 6.25 -11.65
N LEU A 303 2.16 5.62 -10.67
CA LEU A 303 1.53 4.32 -10.85
C LEU A 303 0.46 4.39 -11.96
N GLY A 304 0.48 3.44 -12.88
CA GLY A 304 -0.64 3.19 -13.77
C GLY A 304 -1.80 2.49 -13.05
N PHE A 305 -2.99 2.48 -13.64
CA PHE A 305 -4.14 1.80 -13.04
C PHE A 305 -3.92 0.29 -12.87
N ARG A 306 -3.12 -0.32 -13.75
CA ARG A 306 -2.75 -1.75 -13.70
C ARG A 306 -1.79 -2.04 -12.54
N ASP A 307 -0.85 -1.12 -12.25
CA ASP A 307 0.06 -1.26 -11.11
C ASP A 307 -0.72 -1.28 -9.80
N VAL A 308 -1.71 -0.38 -9.66
CA VAL A 308 -2.57 -0.35 -8.47
C VAL A 308 -3.28 -1.69 -8.27
N SER A 309 -3.86 -2.26 -9.32
CA SER A 309 -4.49 -3.59 -9.28
C SER A 309 -3.50 -4.68 -8.87
N THR A 310 -2.31 -4.68 -9.45
CA THR A 310 -1.26 -5.67 -9.18
C THR A 310 -0.77 -5.58 -7.74
N ILE A 311 -0.48 -4.37 -7.26
CA ILE A 311 -0.02 -4.14 -5.89
C ILE A 311 -1.07 -4.57 -4.86
N LEU A 312 -2.36 -4.23 -5.08
CA LEU A 312 -3.45 -4.67 -4.20
C LEU A 312 -3.53 -6.20 -4.10
N ALA A 313 -3.38 -6.91 -5.23
CA ALA A 313 -3.37 -8.37 -5.23
C ALA A 313 -2.15 -8.97 -4.52
N LEU A 314 -0.95 -8.42 -4.79
CA LEU A 314 0.31 -8.91 -4.20
C LEU A 314 0.39 -8.72 -2.68
N THR A 315 -0.30 -7.72 -2.13
CA THR A 315 -0.26 -7.36 -0.71
C THR A 315 -1.48 -7.82 0.08
N ALA A 316 -2.49 -8.38 -0.60
CA ALA A 316 -3.68 -8.89 0.06
C ALA A 316 -3.33 -10.06 1.01
N ARG A 317 -3.94 -10.07 2.20
CA ARG A 317 -3.69 -11.06 3.25
C ARG A 317 -4.64 -12.25 3.12
N LYS A 318 -4.11 -13.46 3.17
CA LYS A 318 -4.92 -14.67 3.25
C LYS A 318 -5.66 -14.74 4.59
N VAL A 319 -6.98 -14.76 4.54
CA VAL A 319 -7.87 -14.92 5.69
C VAL A 319 -8.64 -16.22 5.59
N ASP A 320 -9.27 -16.67 6.67
CA ASP A 320 -9.98 -17.96 6.72
C ASP A 320 -9.20 -19.07 5.98
N VAL A 321 -7.98 -19.31 6.45
CA VAL A 321 -6.99 -20.17 5.76
C VAL A 321 -7.48 -21.60 5.51
N SER A 322 -8.52 -22.04 6.23
CA SER A 322 -9.16 -23.34 6.08
C SER A 322 -10.26 -23.38 5.02
N ASN A 323 -10.62 -22.24 4.44
CA ASN A 323 -11.68 -22.17 3.45
C ASN A 323 -11.32 -22.97 2.20
N ALA A 324 -12.25 -23.83 1.76
CA ALA A 324 -12.02 -24.75 0.64
C ALA A 324 -11.93 -24.06 -0.74
N SER A 325 -12.29 -22.78 -0.83
CA SER A 325 -12.20 -22.01 -2.10
C SER A 325 -10.78 -21.56 -2.43
N TRP A 326 -9.83 -21.65 -1.49
CA TRP A 326 -8.43 -21.29 -1.76
C TRP A 326 -7.76 -22.28 -2.71
N VAL A 327 -7.23 -21.76 -3.80
CA VAL A 327 -6.38 -22.48 -4.75
C VAL A 327 -4.98 -21.86 -4.79
N GLN A 328 -3.97 -22.69 -5.10
CA GLN A 328 -2.61 -22.21 -5.38
C GLN A 328 -2.48 -21.94 -6.87
N THR A 329 -1.93 -20.78 -7.22
CA THR A 329 -1.62 -20.43 -8.60
C THR A 329 -0.18 -20.84 -8.95
N ASN A 330 0.16 -20.88 -10.21
CA ASN A 330 1.50 -21.26 -10.69
C ASN A 330 2.42 -20.03 -10.89
N THR A 331 2.23 -18.98 -10.11
CA THR A 331 3.14 -17.82 -10.10
C THR A 331 4.40 -18.14 -9.28
N THR A 332 5.54 -17.51 -9.58
CA THR A 332 6.83 -17.83 -8.95
C THR A 332 7.49 -16.66 -8.23
N ASP A 333 7.04 -15.43 -8.47
CA ASP A 333 7.75 -14.22 -8.04
C ASP A 333 7.14 -13.60 -6.76
N TRP A 334 6.06 -14.18 -6.24
CA TRP A 334 5.44 -13.75 -4.99
C TRP A 334 5.92 -14.63 -3.84
N ASN A 335 6.52 -14.02 -2.84
CA ASN A 335 7.08 -14.74 -1.69
C ASN A 335 8.01 -15.91 -2.11
N LEU A 336 8.70 -15.78 -3.24
CA LEU A 336 9.54 -16.81 -3.86
C LEU A 336 8.80 -18.14 -4.11
N GLY A 337 7.51 -18.07 -4.38
CA GLY A 337 6.65 -19.24 -4.59
C GLY A 337 5.30 -18.88 -5.20
N SER A 338 4.36 -19.79 -5.02
CA SER A 338 3.01 -19.67 -5.57
C SER A 338 2.17 -18.63 -4.83
N MET A 339 1.35 -17.88 -5.55
CA MET A 339 0.27 -17.08 -4.98
C MET A 339 -0.94 -17.93 -4.65
N HIS A 340 -1.81 -17.43 -3.79
CA HIS A 340 -3.13 -17.99 -3.53
C HIS A 340 -4.21 -17.16 -4.21
N PHE A 341 -5.32 -17.80 -4.55
CA PHE A 341 -6.53 -17.16 -5.07
C PHE A 341 -7.78 -17.85 -4.55
N SER A 342 -8.86 -17.12 -4.41
CA SER A 342 -10.16 -17.66 -3.99
C SER A 342 -11.29 -16.94 -4.70
N ARG A 343 -12.32 -17.68 -5.09
CA ARG A 343 -13.57 -17.08 -5.61
C ARG A 343 -14.34 -16.31 -4.55
N ASP A 344 -14.08 -16.56 -3.27
CA ASP A 344 -14.75 -15.89 -2.15
C ASP A 344 -14.03 -14.60 -1.72
N PHE A 345 -12.71 -14.54 -1.93
CA PHE A 345 -11.86 -13.49 -1.38
C PHE A 345 -11.02 -12.74 -2.41
N GLY A 346 -10.98 -13.19 -3.67
CA GLY A 346 -9.94 -12.75 -4.60
C GLY A 346 -8.56 -13.22 -4.11
N TYR A 347 -7.59 -12.32 -4.04
CA TYR A 347 -6.26 -12.57 -3.46
C TYR A 347 -6.24 -12.43 -1.93
N GLY A 348 -7.34 -11.99 -1.31
CA GLY A 348 -7.45 -11.91 0.15
C GLY A 348 -7.98 -10.58 0.66
N LEU A 349 -7.78 -10.35 1.95
CA LEU A 349 -8.14 -9.13 2.65
C LEU A 349 -7.18 -7.99 2.29
N LEU A 350 -7.73 -6.85 1.92
CA LEU A 350 -7.01 -5.60 1.70
C LEU A 350 -6.03 -5.29 2.85
N ASP A 351 -4.78 -5.01 2.50
CA ASP A 351 -3.75 -4.49 3.42
C ASP A 351 -3.25 -3.13 2.91
N VAL A 352 -3.79 -2.06 3.44
CA VAL A 352 -3.48 -0.70 2.97
C VAL A 352 -2.04 -0.32 3.24
N SER A 353 -1.51 -0.68 4.41
CA SER A 353 -0.13 -0.35 4.76
C SER A 353 0.88 -1.05 3.86
N ALA A 354 0.70 -2.35 3.64
CA ALA A 354 1.56 -3.11 2.72
C ALA A 354 1.45 -2.59 1.28
N ALA A 355 0.23 -2.27 0.81
CA ALA A 355 -0.02 -1.75 -0.53
C ALA A 355 0.65 -0.38 -0.75
N VAL A 356 0.54 0.54 0.20
CA VAL A 356 1.18 1.86 0.14
C VAL A 356 2.70 1.73 0.13
N ARG A 357 3.29 0.87 0.98
CA ARG A 357 4.74 0.64 1.01
C ARG A 357 5.28 0.03 -0.28
N LEU A 358 4.56 -0.95 -0.83
CA LEU A 358 4.93 -1.49 -2.12
C LEU A 358 4.80 -0.44 -3.24
N ALA A 359 3.78 0.43 -3.18
CA ALA A 359 3.60 1.54 -4.12
C ALA A 359 4.76 2.55 -4.08
N GLU A 360 5.25 2.92 -2.88
CA GLU A 360 6.43 3.80 -2.70
C GLU A 360 7.69 3.26 -3.38
N SER A 361 7.85 1.95 -3.36
CA SER A 361 9.01 1.24 -3.88
C SER A 361 8.82 0.66 -5.28
N TRP A 362 7.67 0.90 -5.90
CA TRP A 362 7.36 0.36 -7.22
C TRP A 362 8.16 1.06 -8.30
N THR A 363 9.11 0.34 -8.90
CA THR A 363 10.04 0.86 -9.90
C THR A 363 9.74 0.40 -11.32
N ALA A 364 8.78 -0.52 -11.51
CA ALA A 364 8.38 -0.96 -12.83
C ALA A 364 7.83 0.22 -13.66
N SER A 365 7.95 0.12 -14.97
CA SER A 365 7.31 1.07 -15.89
C SER A 365 5.81 1.09 -15.66
N ALA A 366 5.21 2.30 -15.61
CA ALA A 366 3.79 2.46 -15.32
C ALA A 366 2.91 1.56 -16.19
N GLY A 367 2.09 0.75 -15.54
CA GLY A 367 1.13 -0.16 -16.17
C GLY A 367 -0.09 0.61 -16.70
N THR A 368 -0.08 0.95 -17.98
CA THR A 368 -1.10 1.78 -18.66
C THR A 368 -1.88 1.00 -19.69
N LEU A 369 -2.96 1.57 -20.20
CA LEU A 369 -3.70 0.95 -21.32
C LEU A 369 -2.85 0.87 -22.59
N SER A 370 -1.96 1.83 -22.83
CA SER A 370 -1.17 1.93 -24.05
C SER A 370 -0.05 0.87 -24.16
N ASN A 371 0.45 0.36 -23.02
CA ASN A 371 1.48 -0.68 -22.99
C ASN A 371 0.94 -2.05 -22.54
N TRP A 372 -0.38 -2.21 -22.52
CA TRP A 372 -1.00 -3.50 -22.22
C TRP A 372 -0.95 -4.39 -23.45
N VAL A 373 -0.24 -5.49 -23.35
CA VAL A 373 -0.18 -6.49 -24.44
C VAL A 373 -1.21 -7.59 -24.22
N SER A 374 -1.57 -8.28 -25.28
CA SER A 374 -2.48 -9.42 -25.22
C SER A 374 -1.95 -10.61 -26.00
N ALA A 375 -2.27 -11.79 -25.50
CA ALA A 375 -2.04 -13.07 -26.16
C ALA A 375 -3.37 -13.82 -26.25
N GLN A 376 -3.65 -14.48 -27.36
CA GLN A 376 -4.93 -15.18 -27.52
C GLN A 376 -4.78 -16.55 -28.17
N GLY A 377 -5.72 -17.42 -27.88
CA GLY A 377 -5.86 -18.72 -28.48
C GLY A 377 -7.33 -19.07 -28.67
N VAL A 378 -7.63 -19.75 -29.73
CA VAL A 378 -8.99 -20.20 -30.08
C VAL A 378 -9.04 -21.72 -30.03
N SER A 379 -10.09 -22.28 -29.44
CA SER A 379 -10.28 -23.73 -29.48
C SER A 379 -10.58 -24.20 -30.92
N ALA A 380 -9.86 -25.22 -31.35
CA ALA A 380 -10.12 -25.89 -32.63
C ALA A 380 -11.27 -26.91 -32.54
N ALA A 381 -11.87 -27.08 -31.35
CA ALA A 381 -12.98 -28.04 -31.18
C ALA A 381 -14.23 -27.59 -31.94
N ALA A 382 -14.84 -28.52 -32.66
CA ALA A 382 -16.14 -28.29 -33.28
C ALA A 382 -17.24 -28.16 -32.23
N SER A 383 -18.39 -27.58 -32.62
CA SER A 383 -19.59 -27.56 -31.75
C SER A 383 -19.92 -28.97 -31.28
N ALA A 384 -20.22 -29.07 -29.98
CA ALA A 384 -20.50 -30.35 -29.33
C ALA A 384 -21.56 -30.17 -28.22
N VAL A 385 -22.42 -31.17 -28.09
CA VAL A 385 -23.41 -31.23 -26.98
C VAL A 385 -22.66 -31.43 -25.66
N ILE A 386 -23.01 -30.65 -24.66
CA ILE A 386 -22.55 -30.87 -23.28
C ILE A 386 -23.39 -32.06 -22.77
N PRO A 387 -22.74 -33.15 -22.28
CA PRO A 387 -23.48 -34.31 -21.79
C PRO A 387 -24.40 -33.97 -20.62
N ASP A 388 -25.71 -34.24 -20.79
CA ASP A 388 -26.77 -34.00 -19.80
C ASP A 388 -26.50 -34.77 -18.50
N ASN A 389 -26.54 -34.07 -17.38
CA ASN A 389 -26.31 -34.57 -16.01
C ASN A 389 -25.11 -35.54 -15.90
N SER A 390 -24.01 -35.20 -16.52
CA SER A 390 -22.79 -36.03 -16.57
C SER A 390 -21.63 -35.34 -15.87
N PRO A 391 -21.11 -35.87 -14.75
CA PRO A 391 -19.95 -35.30 -14.06
C PRO A 391 -18.66 -35.22 -14.91
N ALA A 392 -18.54 -36.08 -15.93
CA ALA A 392 -17.39 -36.02 -16.87
C ALA A 392 -17.43 -34.77 -17.75
N GLY A 393 -18.67 -34.30 -18.08
CA GLY A 393 -18.86 -33.10 -18.89
C GLY A 393 -18.23 -33.16 -20.28
N LEU A 394 -18.04 -31.98 -20.88
CA LEU A 394 -17.32 -31.74 -22.10
C LEU A 394 -16.00 -31.03 -21.82
N THR A 395 -14.88 -31.56 -22.31
CA THR A 395 -13.56 -30.92 -22.18
C THR A 395 -13.12 -30.41 -23.54
N VAL A 396 -12.71 -29.14 -23.61
CA VAL A 396 -12.18 -28.49 -24.82
C VAL A 396 -10.89 -27.74 -24.47
N THR A 397 -10.00 -27.60 -25.44
CA THR A 397 -8.69 -26.95 -25.27
C THR A 397 -8.52 -25.82 -26.27
N ALA A 398 -8.02 -24.69 -25.80
CA ALA A 398 -7.53 -23.59 -26.62
C ALA A 398 -6.03 -23.43 -26.41
N SER A 399 -5.25 -23.34 -27.46
CA SER A 399 -3.78 -23.19 -27.40
C SER A 399 -3.43 -21.72 -27.65
N VAL A 400 -2.71 -21.11 -26.70
CA VAL A 400 -2.14 -19.78 -26.82
C VAL A 400 -0.67 -19.90 -27.18
N SER A 401 -0.24 -19.29 -28.30
CA SER A 401 1.15 -19.35 -28.80
C SER A 401 2.04 -18.28 -28.20
N ASP A 402 1.49 -17.08 -28.01
CA ASP A 402 2.24 -15.93 -27.55
C ASP A 402 2.40 -15.98 -26.04
N ASN A 403 3.61 -15.64 -25.56
CA ASN A 403 3.96 -15.71 -24.16
C ASN A 403 4.05 -14.32 -23.56
N ILE A 404 3.10 -14.00 -22.65
CA ILE A 404 3.09 -12.78 -21.85
C ILE A 404 2.94 -13.13 -20.38
N ARG A 405 3.32 -12.21 -19.50
CA ARG A 405 3.04 -12.28 -18.07
C ARG A 405 1.62 -11.78 -17.82
N ILE A 406 0.78 -12.65 -17.30
CA ILE A 406 -0.67 -12.41 -17.13
C ILE A 406 -0.95 -11.44 -16.00
N GLU A 407 -1.85 -10.49 -16.26
CA GLU A 407 -2.48 -9.63 -15.25
C GLU A 407 -3.99 -9.87 -15.17
N ARG A 408 -4.61 -10.14 -16.33
CA ARG A 408 -6.06 -10.40 -16.45
C ARG A 408 -6.31 -11.45 -17.51
N MET A 409 -7.38 -12.22 -17.34
CA MET A 409 -7.86 -13.19 -18.34
C MET A 409 -9.28 -12.85 -18.76
N GLU A 410 -9.56 -13.06 -20.03
CA GLU A 410 -10.90 -13.04 -20.62
C GLU A 410 -11.14 -14.34 -21.37
N PHE A 411 -12.31 -14.94 -21.18
CA PHE A 411 -12.76 -16.16 -21.85
C PHE A 411 -14.04 -15.83 -22.62
N ASP A 412 -13.93 -15.67 -23.93
CA ASP A 412 -15.11 -15.49 -24.80
C ASP A 412 -15.70 -16.88 -25.05
N LEU A 413 -16.77 -17.18 -24.34
CA LEU A 413 -17.44 -18.48 -24.40
C LEU A 413 -18.77 -18.36 -25.14
N ASN A 414 -18.89 -19.10 -26.24
CA ASN A 414 -20.13 -19.20 -27.01
C ASN A 414 -20.84 -20.52 -26.71
N LEU A 415 -22.03 -20.41 -26.15
CA LEU A 415 -22.91 -21.54 -25.83
C LEU A 415 -24.30 -21.33 -26.42
N SER A 416 -24.95 -22.42 -26.81
CA SER A 416 -26.41 -22.48 -26.99
C SER A 416 -27.00 -23.16 -25.77
N ALA A 417 -27.41 -22.36 -24.77
CA ALA A 417 -27.93 -22.84 -23.49
C ALA A 417 -29.15 -22.02 -23.07
N ALA A 418 -30.33 -22.68 -23.04
CA ALA A 418 -31.59 -22.06 -22.61
C ALA A 418 -31.67 -21.92 -21.08
N SER A 419 -30.97 -22.78 -20.34
CA SER A 419 -30.90 -22.81 -18.87
C SER A 419 -29.44 -22.84 -18.38
N PRO A 420 -28.71 -21.71 -18.44
CA PRO A 420 -27.32 -21.66 -17.98
C PRO A 420 -27.16 -21.97 -16.48
N SER A 421 -28.24 -21.83 -15.68
CA SER A 421 -28.29 -22.19 -14.25
C SER A 421 -28.01 -23.67 -13.95
N GLN A 422 -27.96 -24.51 -14.98
CA GLN A 422 -27.64 -25.93 -14.87
C GLN A 422 -26.15 -26.21 -15.08
N LEU A 423 -25.41 -25.25 -15.63
CA LEU A 423 -24.05 -25.41 -16.08
C LEU A 423 -23.02 -25.00 -15.02
N SER A 424 -21.87 -25.66 -15.07
CA SER A 424 -20.64 -25.31 -14.36
C SER A 424 -19.49 -25.28 -15.35
N ALA A 425 -18.56 -24.34 -15.19
CA ALA A 425 -17.38 -24.21 -16.02
C ALA A 425 -16.12 -24.10 -15.17
N THR A 426 -15.11 -24.90 -15.49
CA THR A 426 -13.80 -24.86 -14.83
C THR A 426 -12.72 -24.73 -15.89
N ILE A 427 -11.76 -23.82 -15.67
CA ILE A 427 -10.61 -23.63 -16.57
C ILE A 427 -9.32 -24.04 -15.88
N THR A 428 -8.45 -24.72 -16.61
CA THR A 428 -7.10 -25.10 -16.17
C THR A 428 -6.07 -24.39 -17.04
N SER A 429 -5.15 -23.64 -16.41
CA SER A 429 -4.06 -22.94 -17.09
C SER A 429 -2.97 -23.92 -17.58
N PRO A 430 -2.06 -23.51 -18.50
CA PRO A 430 -0.90 -24.30 -18.88
C PRO A 430 -0.01 -24.70 -17.69
N GLY A 431 0.04 -23.86 -16.65
CA GLY A 431 0.77 -24.11 -15.40
C GLY A 431 0.07 -25.08 -14.46
N GLY A 432 -1.18 -25.46 -14.74
CA GLY A 432 -1.95 -26.40 -13.92
C GLY A 432 -2.86 -25.73 -12.87
N THR A 433 -2.96 -24.41 -12.81
CA THR A 433 -3.91 -23.70 -11.94
C THR A 433 -5.34 -23.98 -12.40
N VAL A 434 -6.19 -24.44 -11.50
CA VAL A 434 -7.59 -24.80 -11.76
C VAL A 434 -8.53 -23.80 -11.10
N VAL A 435 -9.39 -23.17 -11.90
CA VAL A 435 -10.32 -22.14 -11.43
C VAL A 435 -11.73 -22.41 -11.94
N THR A 436 -12.72 -22.39 -11.06
CA THR A 436 -14.14 -22.39 -11.46
C THR A 436 -14.52 -21.01 -11.96
N LEU A 437 -14.90 -20.91 -13.23
CA LEU A 437 -15.37 -19.67 -13.86
C LEU A 437 -16.78 -19.30 -13.37
N PHE A 438 -17.68 -20.27 -13.36
CA PHE A 438 -19.02 -20.15 -12.79
C PHE A 438 -19.56 -21.52 -12.36
N ASP A 439 -20.54 -21.54 -11.46
CA ASP A 439 -21.20 -22.77 -10.98
C ASP A 439 -22.68 -22.55 -10.72
N GLN A 440 -23.52 -23.04 -11.62
CA GLN A 440 -24.99 -22.94 -11.53
C GLN A 440 -25.49 -21.52 -11.22
N PRO A 441 -25.17 -20.52 -12.07
CA PRO A 441 -25.35 -19.12 -11.74
C PRO A 441 -26.81 -18.69 -11.71
N LEU A 442 -27.10 -17.57 -11.01
CA LEU A 442 -28.37 -16.88 -11.07
C LEU A 442 -28.61 -16.33 -12.48
N THR A 443 -29.68 -16.79 -13.13
CA THR A 443 -30.06 -16.38 -14.50
C THR A 443 -31.47 -15.80 -14.57
N ARG A 444 -32.14 -15.60 -13.42
CA ARG A 444 -33.48 -14.99 -13.31
C ARG A 444 -33.38 -13.64 -12.63
N ASN A 445 -34.30 -12.74 -13.01
CA ASN A 445 -34.46 -11.48 -12.29
C ASN A 445 -34.80 -11.72 -10.82
N LEU A 446 -34.45 -10.77 -9.96
CA LEU A 446 -34.87 -10.79 -8.57
C LEU A 446 -36.15 -9.99 -8.36
N VAL A 447 -37.05 -10.52 -7.53
CA VAL A 447 -38.23 -9.81 -7.02
C VAL A 447 -38.19 -9.90 -5.50
N SER A 448 -38.11 -8.77 -4.84
CA SER A 448 -37.97 -8.70 -3.38
C SER A 448 -36.81 -9.54 -2.83
N GLY A 449 -35.66 -9.53 -3.55
CA GLY A 449 -34.44 -10.24 -3.15
C GLY A 449 -34.46 -11.75 -3.40
N ALA A 450 -35.44 -12.30 -4.10
CA ALA A 450 -35.48 -13.72 -4.47
C ALA A 450 -35.66 -13.90 -5.99
N PRO A 451 -35.14 -15.01 -6.58
CA PRO A 451 -35.36 -15.29 -8.00
C PRO A 451 -36.82 -15.33 -8.38
N ASP A 452 -37.19 -14.57 -9.40
CA ASP A 452 -38.54 -14.59 -9.95
C ASP A 452 -38.81 -15.90 -10.72
N MET A 453 -39.39 -16.87 -10.04
CA MET A 453 -39.69 -18.16 -10.65
C MET A 453 -40.81 -18.09 -11.71
N THR A 454 -41.46 -16.95 -11.85
CA THR A 454 -42.51 -16.74 -12.87
C THR A 454 -41.95 -16.20 -14.19
N SER A 455 -40.75 -15.61 -14.16
CA SER A 455 -40.02 -15.16 -15.33
C SER A 455 -39.18 -16.31 -15.95
N PRO A 456 -38.96 -16.31 -17.27
CA PRO A 456 -38.02 -17.25 -17.89
C PRO A 456 -36.59 -16.99 -17.40
N GLU A 457 -35.73 -18.00 -17.45
CA GLU A 457 -34.31 -17.80 -17.27
C GLU A 457 -33.75 -16.95 -18.44
N SER A 458 -32.75 -16.14 -18.17
CA SER A 458 -31.93 -15.54 -19.20
C SER A 458 -31.10 -16.63 -19.86
N ALA A 459 -31.33 -16.87 -21.16
CA ALA A 459 -30.47 -17.77 -21.93
C ALA A 459 -29.05 -17.21 -22.02
N TRP A 460 -28.11 -18.11 -22.26
CA TRP A 460 -26.71 -17.69 -22.53
C TRP A 460 -26.70 -16.76 -23.77
N PRO A 461 -26.09 -15.56 -23.67
CA PRO A 461 -26.03 -14.64 -24.82
C PRO A 461 -24.95 -15.15 -25.76
N ASP A 462 -25.32 -15.62 -26.96
CA ASP A 462 -24.44 -16.24 -27.96
C ASP A 462 -22.95 -16.35 -27.56
N THR A 463 -22.26 -15.23 -27.48
CA THR A 463 -20.90 -15.12 -26.92
C THR A 463 -20.91 -14.17 -25.73
N PHE A 464 -20.41 -14.65 -24.57
CA PHE A 464 -20.24 -13.84 -23.38
C PHE A 464 -18.77 -13.88 -22.94
N THR A 465 -18.25 -12.70 -22.58
CA THR A 465 -16.87 -12.58 -22.07
C THR A 465 -16.87 -12.76 -20.57
N ILE A 466 -16.22 -13.82 -20.08
CA ILE A 466 -16.01 -14.11 -18.67
C ILE A 466 -14.66 -13.57 -18.25
N GLY A 467 -14.61 -12.63 -17.29
CA GLY A 467 -13.35 -12.10 -16.77
C GLY A 467 -12.80 -12.90 -15.59
N SER A 468 -11.47 -12.96 -15.47
CA SER A 468 -10.81 -13.57 -14.32
C SER A 468 -9.53 -12.85 -13.94
N THR A 469 -9.32 -12.72 -12.62
CA THR A 469 -8.09 -12.19 -12.01
C THR A 469 -7.14 -13.30 -11.56
N ALA A 470 -7.58 -14.54 -11.52
CA ALA A 470 -6.99 -15.65 -10.79
C ALA A 470 -5.59 -16.10 -11.24
N PHE A 471 -5.12 -15.64 -12.39
CA PHE A 471 -3.87 -16.13 -13.02
C PHE A 471 -2.76 -15.08 -13.03
N LEU A 472 -2.83 -14.09 -12.14
CA LEU A 472 -1.84 -13.01 -12.05
C LEU A 472 -0.43 -13.59 -11.90
N GLY A 473 0.49 -13.13 -12.75
CA GLY A 473 1.90 -13.52 -12.72
C GLY A 473 2.22 -14.83 -13.43
N GLU A 474 1.21 -15.64 -13.86
CA GLU A 474 1.45 -16.82 -14.69
C GLU A 474 1.82 -16.40 -16.12
N THR A 475 2.30 -17.36 -16.90
CA THR A 475 2.58 -17.18 -18.34
C THR A 475 1.42 -17.69 -19.19
N SER A 476 1.16 -17.00 -20.31
CA SER A 476 -0.01 -17.28 -21.15
C SER A 476 0.15 -18.45 -22.10
N ALA A 477 1.39 -18.75 -22.54
CA ALA A 477 1.64 -19.72 -23.59
C ALA A 477 1.35 -21.17 -23.16
N GLY A 478 0.66 -21.90 -23.99
CA GLY A 478 0.33 -23.32 -23.77
C GLY A 478 -1.15 -23.63 -23.94
N ASN A 479 -1.56 -24.75 -23.39
CA ASN A 479 -2.92 -25.28 -23.51
C ASN A 479 -3.78 -24.87 -22.32
N TRP A 480 -4.82 -24.12 -22.58
CA TRP A 480 -5.89 -23.78 -21.65
C TRP A 480 -7.03 -24.77 -21.83
N THR A 481 -7.43 -25.48 -20.77
CA THR A 481 -8.40 -26.56 -20.84
C THR A 481 -9.67 -26.16 -20.07
N LEU A 482 -10.77 -26.01 -20.79
CA LEU A 482 -12.10 -25.73 -20.25
C LEU A 482 -12.86 -27.05 -20.08
N GLN A 483 -13.43 -27.28 -18.90
CA GLN A 483 -14.39 -28.34 -18.63
C GLN A 483 -15.77 -27.72 -18.40
N LEU A 484 -16.76 -28.14 -19.17
CA LEU A 484 -18.16 -27.76 -19.04
C LEU A 484 -18.97 -28.94 -18.54
N VAL A 485 -19.71 -28.78 -17.46
CA VAL A 485 -20.51 -29.82 -16.83
C VAL A 485 -21.97 -29.34 -16.75
N ASP A 486 -22.89 -30.16 -17.28
CA ASP A 486 -24.31 -30.01 -17.00
C ASP A 486 -24.62 -30.83 -15.73
N LYS A 487 -25.16 -30.18 -14.72
CA LYS A 487 -25.41 -30.76 -13.38
C LYS A 487 -26.89 -31.16 -13.17
N VAL A 488 -27.78 -30.93 -14.16
CA VAL A 488 -29.21 -31.14 -13.99
C VAL A 488 -29.78 -31.84 -15.23
N THR A 489 -30.61 -32.86 -15.02
CA THR A 489 -31.24 -33.61 -16.08
C THR A 489 -32.29 -32.81 -16.83
N GLY A 490 -32.30 -32.85 -18.18
CA GLY A 490 -33.49 -32.55 -18.96
C GLY A 490 -33.38 -31.42 -19.99
N VAL A 491 -32.44 -30.50 -19.85
CA VAL A 491 -32.21 -29.42 -20.84
C VAL A 491 -30.76 -29.51 -21.36
N THR A 492 -30.58 -29.77 -22.62
CA THR A 492 -29.28 -29.90 -23.23
C THR A 492 -28.72 -28.53 -23.61
N ALA A 493 -27.39 -28.35 -23.42
CA ALA A 493 -26.64 -27.22 -23.88
C ALA A 493 -25.61 -27.64 -24.94
N THR A 494 -25.24 -26.72 -25.81
CA THR A 494 -24.23 -26.96 -26.84
C THR A 494 -23.10 -25.96 -26.70
N TYR A 495 -21.87 -26.46 -26.64
CA TYR A 495 -20.66 -25.68 -26.81
C TYR A 495 -20.48 -25.35 -28.29
N ASN A 496 -20.17 -24.10 -28.64
CA ASN A 496 -19.91 -23.64 -29.98
C ASN A 496 -18.45 -23.21 -30.17
N SER A 497 -17.90 -22.35 -29.30
CA SER A 497 -16.49 -21.92 -29.35
C SER A 497 -16.00 -21.37 -28.04
N LEU A 498 -14.64 -21.37 -27.91
CA LEU A 498 -13.93 -20.70 -26.82
C LEU A 498 -12.76 -19.89 -27.41
N THR A 499 -12.66 -18.62 -27.05
CA THR A 499 -11.44 -17.82 -27.21
C THR A 499 -10.90 -17.51 -25.83
N VAL A 500 -9.65 -17.86 -25.60
CA VAL A 500 -8.90 -17.48 -24.40
C VAL A 500 -8.06 -16.27 -24.73
N ARG A 501 -8.16 -15.22 -23.96
CA ARG A 501 -7.38 -14.00 -24.12
C ARG A 501 -6.71 -13.61 -22.80
N ALA A 502 -5.38 -13.58 -22.81
CA ALA A 502 -4.56 -13.08 -21.73
C ALA A 502 -4.23 -11.60 -21.99
N TRP A 503 -4.24 -10.81 -20.94
CA TRP A 503 -3.81 -9.42 -20.93
C TRP A 503 -2.72 -9.26 -19.88
N GLY A 504 -1.66 -8.53 -20.21
CA GLY A 504 -0.55 -8.36 -19.25
C GLY A 504 0.61 -7.58 -19.82
N SER A 505 1.80 -7.94 -19.40
CA SER A 505 3.06 -7.34 -19.84
C SER A 505 3.91 -8.32 -20.64
N SER A 506 4.77 -7.79 -21.51
CA SER A 506 5.78 -8.59 -22.18
C SER A 506 6.69 -9.25 -21.14
N ILE A 507 7.08 -10.50 -21.40
CA ILE A 507 8.09 -11.16 -20.55
C ILE A 507 9.42 -10.46 -20.77
N THR A 508 10.05 -10.07 -19.69
CA THR A 508 11.42 -9.55 -19.62
C THR A 508 12.30 -10.56 -18.88
N THR A 509 13.60 -10.38 -18.96
CA THR A 509 14.56 -11.10 -18.12
C THR A 509 14.62 -10.53 -16.70
N ASP A 510 14.16 -9.31 -16.52
CA ASP A 510 14.20 -8.63 -15.22
C ASP A 510 13.02 -9.09 -14.36
N SER A 511 13.33 -9.58 -13.17
CA SER A 511 12.37 -10.12 -12.22
C SER A 511 12.22 -9.22 -10.99
N GLN A 512 10.99 -9.11 -10.47
CA GLN A 512 10.70 -8.46 -9.20
C GLN A 512 10.08 -9.46 -8.23
N TYR A 513 10.85 -9.89 -7.25
CA TYR A 513 10.44 -10.82 -6.19
C TYR A 513 9.86 -10.03 -5.03
N VAL A 514 8.55 -10.04 -4.87
CA VAL A 514 7.86 -9.31 -3.79
C VAL A 514 7.72 -10.21 -2.57
N LEU A 515 8.19 -9.73 -1.41
CA LEU A 515 8.05 -10.39 -0.13
C LEU A 515 7.01 -9.66 0.73
N THR A 516 6.11 -10.44 1.35
CA THR A 516 5.05 -9.94 2.24
C THR A 516 5.13 -10.65 3.59
N ASP A 517 4.33 -10.22 4.56
CA ASP A 517 4.26 -10.85 5.90
C ASP A 517 3.85 -12.34 5.85
N GLU A 518 3.34 -12.84 4.74
CA GLU A 518 3.00 -14.25 4.54
C GLU A 518 4.21 -15.14 4.23
N PHE A 519 5.36 -14.56 3.88
CA PHE A 519 6.57 -15.32 3.53
C PHE A 519 6.97 -16.32 4.62
N GLY A 520 6.86 -15.95 5.89
CA GLY A 520 7.22 -16.81 7.02
C GLY A 520 6.30 -18.01 7.26
N GLY A 521 5.18 -18.12 6.57
CA GLY A 521 4.24 -19.26 6.64
C GLY A 521 4.53 -20.39 5.65
N LEU A 522 5.56 -20.26 4.81
CA LEU A 522 5.94 -21.27 3.82
C LEU A 522 6.59 -22.48 4.50
N ALA A 523 6.20 -23.67 4.04
CA ALA A 523 6.65 -24.94 4.65
C ALA A 523 8.13 -25.31 4.40
N THR A 524 8.80 -24.63 3.48
CA THR A 524 10.19 -24.89 3.07
C THR A 524 10.93 -23.59 2.88
N ASN A 525 12.22 -23.58 3.17
CA ASN A 525 13.11 -22.47 2.83
C ASN A 525 13.39 -22.50 1.32
N PRO A 526 12.82 -21.57 0.52
CA PRO A 526 13.01 -21.60 -0.91
C PRO A 526 14.44 -21.25 -1.31
N THR A 527 14.86 -21.74 -2.48
CA THR A 527 16.11 -21.31 -3.13
C THR A 527 15.76 -20.53 -4.36
N LEU A 528 16.11 -19.24 -4.37
CA LEU A 528 15.94 -18.37 -5.51
C LEU A 528 17.04 -18.63 -6.54
N THR A 529 16.64 -18.91 -7.78
CA THR A 529 17.56 -19.09 -8.91
C THR A 529 17.18 -18.11 -9.99
N ASP A 530 18.06 -17.16 -10.29
CA ASP A 530 17.98 -16.24 -11.42
C ASP A 530 19.39 -15.94 -11.92
N THR A 531 19.58 -15.97 -13.23
CA THR A 531 20.90 -15.83 -13.85
C THR A 531 20.93 -14.81 -14.98
N VAL A 532 19.81 -14.14 -15.24
CA VAL A 532 19.65 -13.21 -16.37
C VAL A 532 18.75 -12.05 -15.97
N GLY A 533 19.07 -10.86 -16.41
CA GLY A 533 18.28 -9.67 -16.17
C GLY A 533 18.91 -8.73 -15.14
N ILE A 534 18.13 -7.77 -14.73
CA ILE A 534 18.38 -6.90 -13.55
C ILE A 534 17.25 -7.16 -12.57
N ASP A 535 17.55 -7.91 -11.53
CA ASP A 535 16.57 -8.50 -10.65
C ASP A 535 16.49 -7.78 -9.30
N THR A 536 15.29 -7.73 -8.74
CA THR A 536 15.02 -7.00 -7.50
C THR A 536 14.30 -7.89 -6.49
N ILE A 537 14.82 -7.99 -5.27
CA ILE A 537 14.07 -8.47 -4.11
C ILE A 537 13.46 -7.27 -3.40
N ASN A 538 12.13 -7.20 -3.40
CA ASN A 538 11.39 -6.09 -2.81
C ASN A 538 10.65 -6.57 -1.55
N ALA A 539 11.14 -6.15 -0.38
CA ALA A 539 10.59 -6.44 0.94
C ALA A 539 9.78 -5.26 1.53
N ALA A 540 9.48 -4.22 0.75
CA ALA A 540 8.80 -3.02 1.25
C ALA A 540 7.44 -3.31 1.89
N ALA A 541 6.74 -4.34 1.45
CA ALA A 541 5.46 -4.77 2.02
C ALA A 541 5.58 -5.51 3.37
N LEU A 542 6.79 -5.87 3.81
CA LEU A 542 7.01 -6.53 5.09
C LEU A 542 6.93 -5.56 6.28
N SER A 543 6.30 -6.00 7.36
CA SER A 543 6.21 -5.27 8.63
C SER A 543 7.34 -5.61 9.61
N LYS A 544 8.21 -6.56 9.26
CA LYS A 544 9.28 -7.08 10.11
C LYS A 544 10.64 -6.90 9.47
N ALA A 545 11.69 -6.85 10.30
CA ALA A 545 13.06 -6.74 9.87
C ALA A 545 13.48 -7.82 8.87
N VAL A 546 14.29 -7.43 7.89
CA VAL A 546 14.87 -8.34 6.91
C VAL A 546 16.40 -8.31 6.95
N ARG A 547 16.98 -9.44 6.60
CA ARG A 547 18.37 -9.54 6.22
C ARG A 547 18.45 -10.09 4.79
N LEU A 548 18.63 -9.23 3.82
CA LEU A 548 18.81 -9.60 2.43
C LEU A 548 20.29 -9.64 2.09
N ASP A 549 20.79 -10.83 1.82
CA ASP A 549 22.18 -11.08 1.42
C ASP A 549 22.19 -11.56 -0.04
N LEU A 550 22.58 -10.69 -0.94
CA LEU A 550 22.53 -10.95 -2.39
C LEU A 550 23.70 -11.83 -2.87
N VAL A 551 24.62 -12.21 -2.00
CA VAL A 551 25.72 -13.11 -2.35
C VAL A 551 25.21 -14.54 -2.55
N GLY A 552 25.40 -15.09 -3.73
CA GLY A 552 24.95 -16.46 -4.07
C GLY A 552 25.53 -17.50 -3.10
N GLY A 553 24.68 -18.37 -2.60
CA GLY A 553 24.98 -19.40 -1.58
C GLY A 553 24.76 -18.92 -0.15
N ASN A 554 24.58 -17.63 0.11
CA ASN A 554 24.31 -17.10 1.43
C ASN A 554 22.82 -17.18 1.78
N LYS A 555 22.55 -17.15 3.10
CA LYS A 555 21.20 -17.20 3.65
C LYS A 555 20.69 -15.78 3.87
N SER A 556 19.47 -15.54 3.39
CA SER A 556 18.67 -14.37 3.69
C SER A 556 17.50 -14.74 4.62
N SER A 557 16.95 -13.75 5.33
CA SER A 557 15.78 -13.91 6.18
C SER A 557 14.79 -12.76 5.96
N ALA A 558 13.51 -13.07 5.92
CA ALA A 558 12.44 -12.11 5.79
C ALA A 558 11.34 -12.44 6.81
N GLY A 559 11.15 -11.58 7.81
CA GLY A 559 10.22 -11.86 8.90
C GLY A 559 10.54 -13.17 9.63
N ALA A 560 9.66 -14.17 9.53
CA ALA A 560 9.82 -15.47 10.17
C ALA A 560 10.37 -16.57 9.24
N GLY A 561 10.60 -16.25 7.96
CA GLY A 561 11.08 -17.20 6.96
C GLY A 561 12.51 -16.93 6.51
N ASP A 562 13.16 -17.98 6.04
CA ASP A 562 14.51 -17.94 5.49
C ASP A 562 14.50 -18.36 4.02
N PHE A 563 15.47 -17.90 3.24
CA PHE A 563 15.69 -18.35 1.88
C PHE A 563 17.19 -18.26 1.51
N THR A 564 17.55 -18.83 0.38
CA THR A 564 18.92 -18.78 -0.12
C THR A 564 18.89 -18.39 -1.58
N ILE A 565 19.77 -17.49 -2.01
CA ILE A 565 20.03 -17.26 -3.42
C ILE A 565 20.99 -18.35 -3.90
N ALA A 566 20.67 -19.04 -4.98
CA ALA A 566 21.47 -20.14 -5.49
C ALA A 566 22.89 -19.66 -5.86
N SER A 567 23.88 -20.52 -5.64
CA SER A 567 25.26 -20.25 -6.11
C SER A 567 25.28 -20.14 -7.63
N GLY A 568 25.73 -19.02 -8.15
CA GLY A 568 25.72 -18.71 -9.59
C GLY A 568 24.53 -17.89 -10.06
N SER A 569 23.58 -17.60 -9.19
CA SER A 569 22.57 -16.56 -9.42
C SER A 569 23.11 -15.19 -9.07
N THR A 570 22.64 -14.16 -9.78
CA THR A 570 22.93 -12.76 -9.51
C THR A 570 21.61 -12.03 -9.32
N ILE A 571 21.47 -11.34 -8.22
CA ILE A 571 20.36 -10.40 -7.95
C ILE A 571 21.00 -9.05 -7.72
N GLU A 572 20.61 -8.05 -8.48
CA GLU A 572 21.28 -6.73 -8.46
C GLU A 572 20.71 -5.81 -7.42
N ASN A 573 19.42 -5.92 -7.08
CA ASN A 573 18.74 -4.92 -6.27
C ASN A 573 18.06 -5.52 -5.04
N ALA A 574 18.07 -4.76 -3.96
CA ALA A 574 17.29 -5.09 -2.75
C ALA A 574 16.61 -3.85 -2.16
N ILE A 575 15.37 -4.03 -1.73
CA ILE A 575 14.57 -3.01 -1.08
C ILE A 575 14.11 -3.57 0.27
N GLY A 576 14.46 -2.86 1.36
CA GLY A 576 14.05 -3.18 2.73
C GLY A 576 12.62 -2.78 3.06
N GLY A 577 12.22 -2.97 4.31
CA GLY A 577 10.88 -2.69 4.83
C GLY A 577 10.75 -1.37 5.59
N LEU A 578 10.06 -1.43 6.74
CA LEU A 578 9.77 -0.25 7.58
C LEU A 578 10.58 -0.21 8.87
N VAL A 579 11.34 -1.23 9.16
CA VAL A 579 12.07 -1.41 10.41
C VAL A 579 13.53 -1.66 10.11
N ASN A 580 14.37 -1.63 11.12
CA ASN A 580 15.82 -1.78 10.97
C ASN A 580 16.21 -3.03 10.18
N ASP A 581 16.72 -2.87 8.98
CA ASP A 581 17.04 -3.91 8.03
C ASP A 581 18.57 -4.08 7.85
N THR A 582 18.96 -5.19 7.26
CA THR A 582 20.33 -5.43 6.83
C THR A 582 20.32 -5.84 5.35
N LEU A 583 20.92 -4.99 4.50
CA LEU A 583 21.04 -5.24 3.08
C LEU A 583 22.52 -5.45 2.74
N ILE A 584 22.83 -6.55 2.07
CA ILE A 584 24.19 -6.91 1.66
C ILE A 584 24.18 -7.19 0.16
N GLY A 585 24.83 -6.35 -0.60
CA GLY A 585 25.05 -6.51 -2.03
C GLY A 585 26.05 -7.60 -2.37
N ASN A 586 26.36 -7.74 -3.62
CA ASN A 586 27.26 -8.76 -4.15
C ASN A 586 28.42 -8.14 -4.96
N ALA A 587 28.82 -8.73 -6.08
CA ALA A 587 29.88 -8.20 -6.94
C ALA A 587 29.36 -7.43 -8.17
N ALA A 588 28.06 -7.34 -8.34
CA ALA A 588 27.43 -6.50 -9.35
C ALA A 588 27.33 -5.04 -8.86
N ASN A 589 27.00 -4.12 -9.76
CA ASN A 589 26.59 -2.78 -9.34
C ASN A 589 25.15 -2.88 -8.78
N ASN A 590 25.02 -2.79 -7.48
CA ASN A 590 23.75 -2.97 -6.79
C ASN A 590 22.99 -1.64 -6.59
N SER A 591 21.66 -1.72 -6.56
CA SER A 591 20.81 -0.66 -6.04
C SER A 591 20.14 -1.16 -4.74
N LEU A 592 20.54 -0.58 -3.61
CA LEU A 592 20.12 -1.00 -2.28
C LEU A 592 19.36 0.14 -1.60
N ARG A 593 18.11 -0.12 -1.18
CA ARG A 593 17.27 0.87 -0.52
C ARG A 593 16.76 0.34 0.80
N GLY A 594 17.07 1.04 1.92
CA GLY A 594 16.62 0.68 3.27
C GLY A 594 15.12 0.92 3.49
N ASN A 595 14.58 2.03 2.99
CA ASN A 595 13.25 2.62 3.20
C ASN A 595 13.08 3.23 4.60
N GLY A 596 12.67 2.48 5.60
CA GLY A 596 12.41 3.04 6.91
C GLY A 596 12.97 2.19 8.03
N GLY A 597 13.39 2.85 9.10
CA GLY A 597 14.12 2.23 10.18
C GLY A 597 15.57 2.69 10.22
N ASN A 598 16.40 2.11 11.08
CA ASN A 598 17.82 2.37 11.12
C ASN A 598 18.53 1.19 10.45
N ASP A 599 18.88 1.36 9.18
CA ASP A 599 19.32 0.27 8.32
C ASP A 599 20.85 0.13 8.29
N THR A 600 21.32 -1.08 8.03
CA THR A 600 22.75 -1.35 7.78
C THR A 600 22.89 -1.90 6.37
N ILE A 601 23.58 -1.16 5.51
CA ILE A 601 23.67 -1.45 4.09
C ILE A 601 25.15 -1.58 3.69
N SER A 602 25.50 -2.67 3.00
CA SER A 602 26.83 -2.88 2.41
C SER A 602 26.69 -3.16 0.92
N GLY A 603 27.29 -2.33 0.07
CA GLY A 603 27.24 -2.51 -1.39
C GLY A 603 27.93 -3.79 -1.86
N GLY A 604 29.06 -4.10 -1.26
CA GLY A 604 29.94 -5.19 -1.71
C GLY A 604 31.08 -4.67 -2.57
N THR A 605 31.36 -5.39 -3.65
CA THR A 605 32.29 -4.87 -4.67
C THR A 605 31.48 -4.38 -5.88
N GLY A 606 31.92 -3.31 -6.53
CA GLY A 606 31.17 -2.71 -7.65
C GLY A 606 30.97 -1.22 -7.45
N ASN A 607 30.13 -0.63 -8.26
CA ASN A 607 29.71 0.76 -8.09
C ASN A 607 28.24 0.76 -7.70
N ASP A 608 27.97 0.97 -6.43
CA ASP A 608 26.66 0.75 -5.85
C ASP A 608 25.91 2.07 -5.66
N THR A 609 24.58 1.97 -5.67
CA THR A 609 23.69 3.04 -5.26
C THR A 609 23.03 2.63 -3.95
N ILE A 610 23.30 3.37 -2.89
CA ILE A 610 22.79 3.14 -1.54
C ILE A 610 21.90 4.29 -1.14
N ASP A 611 20.62 3.98 -0.89
CA ASP A 611 19.62 4.91 -0.36
C ASP A 611 19.20 4.39 1.02
N GLY A 612 19.60 5.09 2.10
CA GLY A 612 19.22 4.69 3.46
C GLY A 612 17.73 4.78 3.69
N GLY A 613 17.12 5.90 3.30
CA GLY A 613 15.69 6.16 3.49
C GLY A 613 15.42 7.08 4.67
N THR A 614 14.50 6.66 5.57
CA THR A 614 14.15 7.43 6.78
C THR A 614 14.67 6.73 8.03
N GLY A 615 15.48 7.42 8.81
CA GLY A 615 16.06 6.87 10.03
C GLY A 615 17.48 7.35 10.26
N ILE A 616 18.27 6.52 10.94
CA ILE A 616 19.73 6.67 11.08
C ILE A 616 20.38 5.49 10.38
N ASP A 617 20.75 5.68 9.13
CA ASP A 617 21.18 4.62 8.25
C ASP A 617 22.70 4.54 8.14
N THR A 618 23.24 3.33 8.06
CA THR A 618 24.67 3.05 8.05
C THR A 618 25.10 2.35 6.77
N ALA A 619 25.89 3.02 5.94
CA ALA A 619 26.64 2.38 4.87
C ALA A 619 27.93 1.75 5.45
N SER A 620 28.14 0.45 5.24
CA SER A 620 29.19 -0.34 5.89
C SER A 620 30.24 -0.83 4.88
N TYR A 621 31.50 -0.55 5.16
CA TYR A 621 32.66 -0.88 4.34
C TYR A 621 33.71 -1.69 5.15
N THR A 622 34.39 -2.61 4.50
CA THR A 622 35.33 -3.52 5.13
C THR A 622 36.76 -2.94 5.21
N GLY A 623 37.04 -1.96 4.37
CA GLY A 623 38.32 -1.28 4.31
C GLY A 623 38.54 -0.27 5.44
N SER A 624 39.81 0.19 5.59
CA SER A 624 40.18 1.27 6.50
C SER A 624 39.75 2.62 5.92
N ARG A 625 39.33 3.56 6.74
CA ARG A 625 38.90 4.92 6.36
C ARG A 625 39.90 5.62 5.42
N ALA A 626 41.18 5.40 5.65
CA ALA A 626 42.26 6.02 4.86
C ALA A 626 42.29 5.59 3.38
N GLY A 627 41.68 4.45 3.06
CA GLY A 627 41.55 3.94 1.70
C GLY A 627 40.40 4.57 0.90
N PHE A 628 39.56 5.45 1.49
CA PHE A 628 38.41 5.99 0.85
C PHE A 628 38.44 7.52 0.70
N THR A 629 37.90 7.99 -0.41
CA THR A 629 37.67 9.41 -0.69
C THR A 629 36.19 9.73 -0.73
N LEU A 630 35.72 10.62 0.15
CA LEU A 630 34.34 11.09 0.24
C LEU A 630 34.16 12.40 -0.52
N THR A 631 33.21 12.50 -1.39
CA THR A 631 32.89 13.72 -2.17
C THR A 631 31.44 14.05 -2.08
N LYS A 632 31.07 15.28 -1.68
CA LYS A 632 29.69 15.78 -1.65
C LYS A 632 29.13 15.94 -3.06
N THR A 633 27.91 15.50 -3.29
CA THR A 633 27.16 15.68 -4.53
C THR A 633 25.84 16.44 -4.26
N ALA A 634 25.06 16.73 -5.30
CA ALA A 634 23.72 17.33 -5.14
C ALA A 634 22.72 16.37 -4.46
N ALA A 635 22.85 15.07 -4.68
CA ALA A 635 21.93 14.04 -4.14
C ALA A 635 22.40 13.45 -2.80
N GLY A 636 23.66 13.67 -2.40
CA GLY A 636 24.24 13.06 -1.20
C GLY A 636 25.76 13.07 -1.24
N PHE A 637 26.37 11.90 -1.29
CA PHE A 637 27.82 11.76 -1.34
C PHE A 637 28.23 10.64 -2.30
N ASN A 638 29.41 10.78 -2.91
CA ASN A 638 30.11 9.66 -3.53
C ASN A 638 31.24 9.23 -2.61
N LEU A 639 31.37 7.93 -2.39
CA LEU A 639 32.49 7.32 -1.66
C LEU A 639 33.29 6.43 -2.63
N VAL A 640 34.55 6.75 -2.81
CA VAL A 640 35.45 6.05 -3.74
C VAL A 640 36.45 5.24 -2.94
N ASP A 641 36.51 3.94 -3.12
CA ASP A 641 37.56 3.08 -2.64
C ASP A 641 38.79 3.25 -3.54
N THR A 642 39.90 3.76 -3.01
CA THR A 642 41.13 4.08 -3.77
C THR A 642 42.17 2.99 -3.71
N VAL A 643 41.96 1.95 -2.92
CA VAL A 643 42.97 0.90 -2.64
C VAL A 643 42.41 -0.51 -2.70
N GLY A 644 41.12 -0.70 -2.60
CA GLY A 644 40.40 -2.00 -2.59
C GLY A 644 39.56 -2.24 -3.82
N LEU A 645 38.50 -3.04 -3.66
CA LEU A 645 37.59 -3.47 -4.71
C LEU A 645 36.14 -2.99 -4.49
N GLU A 646 35.89 -2.19 -3.45
CA GLU A 646 34.53 -1.73 -3.11
C GLU A 646 34.02 -0.60 -4.04
N GLY A 647 34.85 -0.14 -5.01
CA GLY A 647 34.43 0.69 -6.15
C GLY A 647 34.11 2.14 -5.82
N THR A 648 33.09 2.67 -6.50
CA THR A 648 32.59 4.04 -6.30
C THR A 648 31.09 4.00 -6.04
N ASP A 649 30.69 4.30 -4.83
CA ASP A 649 29.31 4.23 -4.40
C ASP A 649 28.66 5.61 -4.30
N ALA A 650 27.42 5.69 -4.74
CA ALA A 650 26.53 6.83 -4.56
C ALA A 650 25.68 6.64 -3.30
N LEU A 651 25.83 7.52 -2.32
CA LEU A 651 25.13 7.48 -1.04
C LEU A 651 24.09 8.61 -0.98
N SER A 652 22.84 8.27 -0.70
CA SER A 652 21.75 9.20 -0.42
C SER A 652 21.06 8.83 0.89
N THR A 653 20.58 9.81 1.65
CA THR A 653 19.88 9.58 2.94
C THR A 653 20.62 8.60 3.87
N VAL A 654 21.90 8.69 3.95
CA VAL A 654 22.78 7.90 4.84
C VAL A 654 23.39 8.82 5.88
N GLU A 655 23.20 8.52 7.16
CA GLU A 655 23.71 9.32 8.28
C GLU A 655 25.05 8.86 8.77
N ARG A 656 25.40 7.59 8.55
CA ARG A 656 26.62 6.95 9.04
C ARG A 656 27.35 6.21 7.94
N ILE A 657 28.65 6.40 7.85
CA ILE A 657 29.55 5.51 7.11
C ILE A 657 30.42 4.80 8.13
N LYS A 658 30.47 3.47 8.08
CA LYS A 658 31.27 2.63 8.96
C LYS A 658 32.41 2.01 8.18
N PHE A 659 33.63 2.11 8.72
CA PHE A 659 34.86 1.48 8.22
C PHE A 659 35.40 0.50 9.24
N ALA A 660 36.42 -0.28 8.87
CA ALA A 660 37.11 -1.20 9.78
C ALA A 660 37.72 -0.51 11.01
N ASP A 661 38.12 0.75 10.89
CA ASP A 661 38.89 1.52 11.90
C ASP A 661 38.16 2.79 12.41
N GLY A 662 36.89 2.98 12.10
CA GLY A 662 36.11 4.12 12.56
C GLY A 662 34.91 4.43 11.69
N GLY A 663 34.34 5.62 11.85
CA GLY A 663 33.17 6.05 11.08
C GLY A 663 33.21 7.52 10.68
N ILE A 664 32.27 7.87 9.78
CA ILE A 664 31.94 9.25 9.42
C ILE A 664 30.45 9.43 9.65
N ALA A 665 30.05 10.47 10.37
CA ALA A 665 28.68 10.93 10.43
C ALA A 665 28.44 12.03 9.39
N LEU A 666 27.36 11.96 8.66
CA LEU A 666 27.00 12.87 7.58
C LEU A 666 25.88 13.84 7.97
N ASP A 667 25.14 13.57 9.02
CA ASP A 667 24.07 14.36 9.62
C ASP A 667 24.62 15.46 10.54
N VAL A 668 25.42 16.34 10.00
CA VAL A 668 26.22 17.33 10.73
C VAL A 668 25.57 18.71 10.88
N ALA A 669 24.29 18.88 10.49
CA ALA A 669 23.57 20.13 10.77
C ALA A 669 23.34 20.33 12.27
N ALA A 670 23.21 21.58 12.72
CA ALA A 670 23.02 21.93 14.14
C ALA A 670 21.80 21.27 14.79
N THR A 671 20.84 20.84 13.99
CA THR A 671 19.60 20.15 14.43
C THR A 671 19.67 18.64 14.30
N GLN A 672 20.75 18.09 13.75
CA GLN A 672 20.96 16.66 13.53
C GLN A 672 21.92 16.07 14.58
N ALA A 673 21.86 14.76 14.80
CA ALA A 673 22.48 14.10 15.93
C ALA A 673 24.00 14.31 16.02
N ALA A 674 24.74 14.11 14.93
CA ALA A 674 26.18 14.30 14.94
C ALA A 674 26.56 15.78 15.07
N GLY A 675 25.82 16.69 14.44
CA GLY A 675 26.01 18.12 14.62
C GLY A 675 25.74 18.55 16.07
N GLN A 676 24.73 18.04 16.70
CA GLN A 676 24.39 18.29 18.12
C GLN A 676 25.46 17.74 19.08
N ALA A 677 25.98 16.52 18.82
CA ALA A 677 27.10 15.96 19.57
C ALA A 677 28.34 16.81 19.44
N GLN A 678 28.67 17.24 18.22
CA GLN A 678 29.81 18.13 17.93
C GLN A 678 29.67 19.47 18.66
N LEU A 679 28.48 20.07 18.67
CA LEU A 679 28.21 21.33 19.36
C LEU A 679 28.34 21.17 20.89
N LEU A 680 27.73 20.14 21.43
CA LEU A 680 27.72 19.89 22.88
C LEU A 680 29.13 19.62 23.42
N LEU A 681 29.84 18.69 22.80
CA LEU A 681 31.20 18.37 23.20
C LEU A 681 32.20 19.49 22.86
N GLY A 682 31.94 20.22 21.76
CA GLY A 682 32.75 21.38 21.38
C GLY A 682 32.75 22.51 22.42
N ALA A 683 31.59 22.77 23.01
CA ALA A 683 31.43 23.75 24.10
C ALA A 683 32.22 23.33 25.35
N VAL A 684 32.33 22.02 25.63
CA VAL A 684 33.00 21.46 26.81
C VAL A 684 34.50 21.31 26.57
N LEU A 685 34.91 20.73 25.47
CA LEU A 685 36.28 20.31 25.20
C LEU A 685 37.07 21.34 24.36
N GLY A 686 36.34 22.20 23.63
CA GLY A 686 36.92 23.05 22.58
C GLY A 686 37.39 22.21 21.37
N LYS A 687 37.57 22.87 20.23
CA LYS A 687 37.88 22.22 18.95
C LYS A 687 39.10 21.30 18.98
N ASN A 688 40.17 21.78 19.58
CA ASN A 688 41.48 21.06 19.54
C ASN A 688 41.45 19.77 20.37
N LEU A 689 40.85 19.83 21.58
CA LEU A 689 40.75 18.64 22.45
C LEU A 689 39.71 17.66 21.89
N LEU A 690 38.59 18.16 21.38
CA LEU A 690 37.53 17.34 20.76
C LEU A 690 38.09 16.52 19.59
N ALA A 691 38.92 17.10 18.74
CA ALA A 691 39.53 16.39 17.61
C ALA A 691 40.34 15.14 18.02
N THR A 692 40.81 15.08 19.27
CA THR A 692 41.56 13.93 19.83
C THR A 692 40.68 12.96 20.62
N LYS A 693 39.36 13.23 20.76
CA LYS A 693 38.43 12.47 21.59
C LYS A 693 37.31 11.80 20.76
N GLN A 694 37.66 11.26 19.60
CA GLN A 694 36.71 10.61 18.68
C GLN A 694 35.86 9.50 19.31
N PRO A 695 36.39 8.64 20.24
CA PRO A 695 35.54 7.66 20.93
C PRO A 695 34.44 8.31 21.80
N ILE A 696 34.75 9.44 22.45
CA ILE A 696 33.75 10.17 23.25
C ILE A 696 32.68 10.76 22.32
N LEU A 697 33.11 11.31 21.18
CA LEU A 697 32.22 11.84 20.18
C LEU A 697 31.29 10.76 19.64
N GLY A 698 31.80 9.58 19.27
CA GLY A 698 31.03 8.43 18.83
C GLY A 698 30.03 7.97 19.88
N ALA A 699 30.42 7.89 21.14
CA ALA A 699 29.53 7.52 22.24
C ALA A 699 28.37 8.51 22.43
N VAL A 700 28.64 9.84 22.35
CA VAL A 700 27.60 10.86 22.46
C VAL A 700 26.67 10.87 21.25
N ILE A 701 27.20 10.67 20.04
CA ILE A 701 26.36 10.48 18.83
C ILE A 701 25.40 9.31 19.06
N GLY A 702 25.91 8.15 19.50
CA GLY A 702 25.08 6.96 19.76
C GLY A 702 24.01 7.17 20.85
N LEU A 703 24.29 7.99 21.87
CA LEU A 703 23.27 8.34 22.90
C LEU A 703 22.17 9.24 22.31
N ILE A 704 22.50 10.14 21.40
CA ILE A 704 21.53 11.01 20.73
C ILE A 704 20.70 10.22 19.74
N ASP A 705 21.35 9.37 18.92
CA ASP A 705 20.70 8.46 17.97
C ASP A 705 19.68 7.53 18.65
N GLY A 706 20.03 7.04 19.84
CA GLY A 706 19.14 6.19 20.65
C GLY A 706 17.89 6.90 21.18
N GLY A 707 17.83 8.23 21.15
CA GLY A 707 16.67 9.03 21.54
C GLY A 707 16.23 8.92 23.01
N THR A 708 17.02 8.20 23.83
CA THR A 708 16.63 7.90 25.23
C THR A 708 16.71 9.13 26.13
N TYR A 709 17.58 10.07 25.81
CA TYR A 709 17.85 11.26 26.61
C TYR A 709 17.69 12.54 25.80
N SER A 710 17.03 13.55 26.38
CA SER A 710 17.03 14.88 25.78
C SER A 710 18.43 15.50 25.81
N LEU A 711 18.69 16.44 24.91
CA LEU A 711 19.99 17.15 24.84
C LEU A 711 20.32 17.92 26.13
N GLN A 712 19.27 18.47 26.81
CA GLN A 712 19.44 19.12 28.10
C GLN A 712 19.85 18.11 29.20
N VAL A 713 19.31 16.88 29.14
CA VAL A 713 19.72 15.80 30.06
C VAL A 713 21.17 15.38 29.83
N LEU A 714 21.57 15.19 28.58
CA LEU A 714 22.95 14.87 28.23
C LEU A 714 23.92 16.01 28.63
N ALA A 715 23.53 17.25 28.37
CA ALA A 715 24.28 18.43 28.80
C ALA A 715 24.39 18.51 30.32
N GLY A 716 23.30 18.23 31.06
CA GLY A 716 23.29 18.17 32.52
C GLY A 716 24.22 17.07 33.06
N ALA A 717 24.28 15.92 32.40
CA ALA A 717 25.20 14.84 32.75
C ALA A 717 26.65 15.29 32.59
N LEU A 718 26.99 15.99 31.50
CA LEU A 718 28.33 16.54 31.29
C LEU A 718 28.72 17.57 32.35
N MET A 719 27.77 18.37 32.84
CA MET A 719 28.03 19.35 33.94
C MET A 719 28.37 18.70 35.27
N ARG A 720 28.05 17.43 35.48
CA ARG A 720 28.29 16.65 36.71
C ARG A 720 29.53 15.77 36.65
N LEU A 721 30.29 15.77 35.56
CA LEU A 721 31.52 15.01 35.45
C LEU A 721 32.64 15.68 36.28
N ASP A 722 33.54 14.87 36.85
CA ASP A 722 34.73 15.36 37.59
C ASP A 722 35.78 16.01 36.67
N ILE A 723 35.52 16.07 35.36
CA ILE A 723 36.44 16.65 34.38
C ILE A 723 36.71 18.16 34.58
N TRP A 724 35.81 18.88 35.30
CA TRP A 724 35.87 20.34 35.45
C TRP A 724 37.08 20.78 36.24
N GLY A 725 37.55 20.00 37.21
CA GLY A 725 38.83 20.26 37.88
C GLY A 725 40.00 20.31 36.95
N ILE A 726 40.04 19.41 35.95
CA ILE A 726 41.07 19.35 34.95
C ILE A 726 40.93 20.48 33.93
N LEU A 727 39.72 20.70 33.39
CA LEU A 727 39.48 21.65 32.30
C LEU A 727 39.49 23.11 32.76
N ALA A 728 38.86 23.41 33.91
CA ALA A 728 38.62 24.79 34.35
C ALA A 728 39.50 25.23 35.53
N ASN A 729 40.21 24.31 36.23
CA ASN A 729 41.02 24.62 37.45
C ASN A 729 42.47 24.09 37.39
N GLY A 730 43.01 23.89 36.20
CA GLY A 730 44.43 23.54 36.02
C GLY A 730 44.85 22.20 36.60
N GLY A 731 43.98 21.21 36.75
CA GLY A 731 44.24 19.88 37.26
C GLY A 731 43.92 19.67 38.73
N ASN A 732 43.29 20.64 39.40
CA ASN A 732 42.84 20.50 40.80
C ASN A 732 41.55 19.71 40.87
N ALA A 733 41.25 19.07 42.00
CA ALA A 733 40.14 18.12 42.14
C ALA A 733 38.76 18.73 41.93
N THR A 734 38.56 20.03 42.21
CA THR A 734 37.26 20.70 42.05
C THR A 734 37.42 22.06 41.38
N ALA A 735 36.41 22.47 40.60
CA ALA A 735 36.31 23.81 40.01
C ALA A 735 35.08 24.53 40.58
N THR A 736 35.21 25.83 40.82
CA THR A 736 34.09 26.70 41.20
C THR A 736 33.19 27.03 40.00
N SER A 737 31.94 27.40 40.24
CA SER A 737 31.02 27.83 39.13
C SER A 737 31.64 28.99 38.33
N THR A 738 32.37 29.90 38.98
CA THR A 738 33.10 30.99 38.28
C THR A 738 34.18 30.49 37.35
N GLN A 739 34.94 29.49 37.74
CA GLN A 739 35.97 28.89 36.91
C GLN A 739 35.36 28.12 35.75
N ILE A 740 34.28 27.34 35.97
CA ILE A 740 33.52 26.63 34.94
C ILE A 740 32.91 27.60 33.93
N ALA A 741 32.21 28.66 34.42
CA ALA A 741 31.60 29.67 33.54
C ALA A 741 32.68 30.36 32.68
N ASN A 742 33.76 30.78 33.29
CA ASN A 742 34.85 31.43 32.57
C ASN A 742 35.47 30.51 31.48
N TYR A 743 35.72 29.27 31.85
CA TYR A 743 36.20 28.25 30.92
C TYR A 743 35.29 28.04 29.73
N LEU A 744 33.98 27.78 30.00
CA LEU A 744 32.98 27.52 28.95
C LEU A 744 32.81 28.71 28.02
N LEU A 745 32.69 29.92 28.56
CA LEU A 745 32.53 31.14 27.77
C LEU A 745 33.80 31.42 26.93
N THR A 746 34.96 31.24 27.52
CA THR A 746 36.26 31.40 26.79
C THR A 746 36.39 30.36 25.68
N THR A 747 36.02 29.11 25.95
CA THR A 747 36.07 28.02 25.00
C THR A 747 35.12 28.26 23.80
N VAL A 748 33.93 28.74 24.07
CA VAL A 748 32.91 28.99 23.02
C VAL A 748 33.19 30.27 22.23
N ASN A 749 33.55 31.37 22.94
CA ASN A 749 33.72 32.67 22.28
C ASN A 749 35.13 32.93 21.76
N GLY A 750 36.11 32.10 22.15
CA GLY A 750 37.51 32.29 21.80
C GLY A 750 38.21 33.48 22.51
N ALA A 751 37.51 34.10 23.46
CA ALA A 751 38.02 35.23 24.23
C ALA A 751 37.50 35.21 25.67
N VAL A 752 38.26 35.80 26.60
CA VAL A 752 37.85 35.94 28.01
C VAL A 752 36.55 36.79 28.10
N PRO A 753 35.51 36.32 28.79
CA PRO A 753 34.22 37.04 28.87
C PRO A 753 34.40 38.34 29.69
N ASP A 754 33.62 39.36 29.39
CA ASP A 754 33.48 40.52 30.25
C ASP A 754 32.82 40.16 31.59
N SER A 755 32.96 41.06 32.58
CA SER A 755 32.50 40.80 33.95
C SER A 755 31.01 40.62 34.06
N THR A 756 30.23 41.26 33.19
CA THR A 756 28.74 41.18 33.19
C THR A 756 28.28 39.84 32.65
N THR A 757 28.87 39.42 31.52
CA THR A 757 28.60 38.12 30.88
C THR A 757 28.99 36.97 31.82
N LEU A 758 30.18 37.10 32.47
CA LEU A 758 30.64 36.10 33.43
C LEU A 758 29.71 36.03 34.66
N ALA A 759 29.30 37.14 35.21
CA ALA A 759 28.40 37.18 36.38
C ALA A 759 27.04 36.56 36.08
N SER A 760 26.49 36.81 34.87
CA SER A 760 25.25 36.19 34.42
C SER A 760 25.35 34.68 34.29
N ALA A 761 26.47 34.15 33.72
CA ALA A 761 26.71 32.71 33.58
C ALA A 761 26.92 32.04 34.97
N VAL A 762 27.62 32.68 35.87
CA VAL A 762 27.81 32.19 37.25
C VAL A 762 26.47 32.12 37.98
N THR A 763 25.61 33.14 37.81
CA THR A 763 24.27 33.13 38.36
C THR A 763 23.46 31.94 37.81
N ALA A 764 23.46 31.70 36.50
CA ALA A 764 22.77 30.56 35.90
C ALA A 764 23.29 29.22 36.45
N LEU A 765 24.59 29.04 36.60
CA LEU A 765 25.15 27.82 37.19
C LEU A 765 24.87 27.63 38.69
N ASN A 766 24.66 28.71 39.44
CA ASN A 766 24.44 28.65 40.90
C ASN A 766 22.96 28.61 41.30
N THR A 767 22.07 29.25 40.55
CA THR A 767 20.64 29.31 40.88
C THR A 767 19.89 28.03 40.53
N GLU A 768 20.45 27.20 39.71
CA GLU A 768 19.80 26.05 39.19
C GLU A 768 20.50 24.78 39.68
N LEU A 769 20.09 24.34 40.89
CA LEU A 769 20.57 23.11 41.50
C LEU A 769 19.99 21.84 40.86
N ASP A 770 19.03 21.99 39.97
CA ASP A 770 18.48 20.85 39.25
C ASP A 770 19.27 20.50 37.96
N PHE A 771 19.24 19.24 37.65
CA PHE A 771 19.96 18.62 36.55
C PHE A 771 19.59 19.20 35.16
N ALA A 772 18.31 19.52 34.95
CA ALA A 772 17.79 19.98 33.67
C ALA A 772 18.20 21.44 33.41
N SER A 773 18.24 22.26 34.41
CA SER A 773 18.55 23.70 34.30
C SER A 773 20.02 23.96 33.99
N GLN A 774 20.95 23.25 34.66
CA GLN A 774 22.38 23.29 34.29
C GLN A 774 22.63 22.77 32.90
N GLY A 775 21.89 21.72 32.48
CA GLY A 775 21.91 21.21 31.13
C GLY A 775 21.35 22.20 30.10
N GLY A 776 20.29 22.94 30.47
CA GLY A 776 19.76 24.02 29.61
C GLY A 776 20.77 25.14 29.35
N PHE A 777 21.50 25.57 30.38
CA PHE A 777 22.58 26.56 30.22
C PHE A 777 23.67 26.06 29.26
N LEU A 778 24.21 24.88 29.48
CA LEU A 778 25.25 24.33 28.62
C LEU A 778 24.75 24.13 27.18
N TRP A 779 23.53 23.61 27.02
CA TRP A 779 22.98 23.39 25.70
C TRP A 779 22.71 24.71 24.94
N ASN A 780 22.18 25.74 25.60
CA ASN A 780 22.02 27.06 24.98
C ASN A 780 23.34 27.67 24.54
N LEU A 781 24.39 27.51 25.35
CA LEU A 781 25.73 27.95 25.00
C LEU A 781 26.29 27.15 23.83
N ALA A 782 26.08 25.84 23.80
CA ALA A 782 26.51 24.94 22.74
C ALA A 782 25.90 25.31 21.39
N GLN A 783 24.64 25.72 21.34
CA GLN A 783 23.96 26.11 20.12
C GLN A 783 24.36 27.49 19.57
N SER A 784 25.11 28.29 20.32
CA SER A 784 25.45 29.65 19.93
C SER A 784 26.18 29.68 18.59
N SER A 785 26.02 30.76 17.81
CA SER A 785 26.73 30.95 16.55
C SER A 785 28.25 30.99 16.73
N ALA A 786 28.73 31.47 17.89
CA ALA A 786 30.14 31.48 18.24
C ALA A 786 30.67 30.02 18.35
N ASN A 787 29.99 29.14 19.03
CA ASN A 787 30.39 27.73 19.14
C ASN A 787 30.31 27.01 17.78
N GLN A 788 29.25 27.27 16.98
CA GLN A 788 29.13 26.70 15.62
C GLN A 788 30.33 27.05 14.74
N GLN A 789 30.78 28.30 14.79
CA GLN A 789 31.98 28.74 14.08
C GLN A 789 33.23 28.12 14.63
N GLN A 790 33.38 28.07 15.97
CA GLN A 790 34.57 27.54 16.63
C GLN A 790 34.80 26.06 16.33
N VAL A 791 33.75 25.24 16.38
CA VAL A 791 33.84 23.80 16.07
C VAL A 791 33.86 23.53 14.56
N GLY A 792 33.69 24.56 13.73
CA GLY A 792 33.75 24.44 12.28
C GLY A 792 32.58 23.67 11.68
N LEU A 793 31.38 23.75 12.28
CA LEU A 793 30.21 22.95 11.91
C LEU A 793 29.84 23.06 10.43
N VAL A 794 29.87 24.27 9.88
CA VAL A 794 29.53 24.53 8.46
C VAL A 794 30.45 23.77 7.50
N GLY A 795 31.73 23.64 7.80
CA GLY A 795 32.70 22.91 6.99
C GLY A 795 32.44 21.38 6.93
N LEU A 796 31.80 20.83 7.97
CA LEU A 796 31.50 19.40 8.06
C LEU A 796 30.45 18.93 7.06
N ALA A 797 29.62 19.84 6.54
CA ALA A 797 28.58 19.49 5.55
C ALA A 797 29.14 18.90 4.24
N SER A 798 30.43 19.12 3.95
CA SER A 798 31.11 18.58 2.76
C SER A 798 32.02 17.37 3.05
N THR A 799 32.45 17.17 4.31
CA THR A 799 33.44 16.16 4.67
C THR A 799 32.90 15.10 5.63
N GLY A 800 31.74 15.35 6.22
CA GLY A 800 31.26 14.60 7.37
C GLY A 800 32.10 14.82 8.63
N LEU A 801 31.72 14.17 9.71
CA LEU A 801 32.35 14.22 11.02
C LEU A 801 32.93 12.85 11.37
N ALA A 802 34.25 12.73 11.39
CA ALA A 802 34.94 11.50 11.76
C ALA A 802 34.75 11.18 13.25
N TYR A 803 34.51 9.92 13.57
CA TYR A 803 34.39 9.40 14.93
C TYR A 803 34.89 7.95 15.00
N THR A 804 35.11 7.46 16.22
CA THR A 804 35.36 6.03 16.47
C THR A 804 34.32 5.50 17.46
N VAL A 805 33.93 4.26 17.27
CA VAL A 805 32.92 3.54 18.11
C VAL A 805 33.68 2.79 19.21
#